data_a71e46f81050d4015df1b7ae10159f48
#
_entry.id   a71e46f81050d4015df1b7ae10159f48
#
_cell.length_a   1.000
_cell.length_b   1.000
_cell.length_c   1.000
_cell.angle_alpha   90.00
_cell.angle_beta   90.00
_cell.angle_gamma   90.00
#
_symmetry.space_group_name_H-M   'P 1'
#
loop_
_entity.id
_entity.type
_entity.pdbx_description
1 polymer ?
#
loop_
_entity_poly.entity_id
_entity_poly.type
_entity_poly.pdbx_seq_one_letter_code
_entity_poly.pdbx_strand_id
1 'polypeptide(L)'
;MPSRKDLVNAIRALSMDAVQKAKSGHPGAPMGMADIAEVLWNDYLSHNPANPQWANRDRFVLSNGHGSMLQYSLLHLSGYDVSIDDIKNFRQLHSKTPGHPEYGYTPGIETTTGPLGQGIANAVGFAIAEKSLAAQFNRPGHEIVDHYTYAFLGDGCLMEGISHEVASLAGTLGLGKLVFFYDDNGISIDGEVEGWFTDNTPQRFESYGWQVIPAVDGHDADAVRAAIEAARANTDQPTLICCKTIIGFGSPNKQGKESCHGAPLGDDEITLTREQLGWQHGPFEIPADIASAWNAREKGAAAQSEWEQKFAAYEKAEPELAAEFKRRMAGDLPADFAEKAQAYIQDCQDKAETVASRKASQNTLNAYGPLLPELMGGSADLAGSNLTIWSDTKGLTKEDASGNYIYYGVREFGMAAIMNGIALHGGFVPYGATFLIFMEYCRNAVRMAALMKQRSIFVFTHDSIGLGEDGPTHQPIEQMASLRTTPNMSMWRPADTVESAVAWKAALERKDGPTAMVFSRQGLPAQDRDAQQLADVAKGAYILSDSEGTPDLILIATGSEVALAQDAAAKLREQGKKVRVVSMPSTDVFDAQSAEYKQQVLPLDVTNRIAIEAGIADYWYKYVGLDGRIIGMTTFGESAPAGELFKEFGFTVDNVLEVAAELLDA
;
A
#
# COMPACT_ATOMS: atom_id res chain seq x y z
N MET A 1 25.05 -7.40 -35.82
CA MET A 1 24.12 -7.19 -34.68
C MET A 1 23.62 -8.55 -34.25
N PRO A 2 23.50 -8.84 -32.97
CA PRO A 2 22.92 -10.09 -32.50
C PRO A 2 21.49 -10.24 -32.99
N SER A 3 21.04 -11.47 -33.13
CA SER A 3 19.64 -11.75 -33.47
C SER A 3 18.73 -11.52 -32.25
N ARG A 4 17.40 -11.33 -32.46
CA ARG A 4 16.45 -11.31 -31.34
C ARG A 4 16.53 -12.57 -30.48
N LYS A 5 16.75 -13.73 -31.10
CA LYS A 5 16.96 -15.00 -30.38
C LYS A 5 18.13 -14.90 -29.39
N ASP A 6 19.22 -14.24 -29.76
CA ASP A 6 20.39 -14.06 -28.87
C ASP A 6 20.05 -13.14 -27.70
N LEU A 7 19.28 -12.06 -27.95
CA LEU A 7 18.83 -11.13 -26.91
C LEU A 7 17.90 -11.82 -25.91
N VAL A 8 16.95 -12.59 -26.39
CA VAL A 8 15.99 -13.35 -25.54
C VAL A 8 16.74 -14.44 -24.75
N ASN A 9 17.67 -15.14 -25.38
CA ASN A 9 18.43 -16.19 -24.70
C ASN A 9 19.35 -15.64 -23.60
N ALA A 10 19.79 -14.37 -23.66
CA ALA A 10 20.48 -13.73 -22.56
C ALA A 10 19.62 -13.66 -21.29
N ILE A 11 18.32 -13.34 -21.41
CA ILE A 11 17.38 -13.37 -20.28
C ILE A 11 17.26 -14.78 -19.71
N ARG A 12 17.05 -15.79 -20.59
CA ARG A 12 16.91 -17.19 -20.18
C ARG A 12 18.15 -17.69 -19.46
N ALA A 13 19.34 -17.40 -20.02
CA ALA A 13 20.61 -17.82 -19.45
C ALA A 13 20.85 -17.21 -18.06
N LEU A 14 20.70 -15.90 -17.89
CA LEU A 14 20.86 -15.25 -16.61
C LEU A 14 19.87 -15.79 -15.58
N SER A 15 18.62 -16.02 -15.98
CA SER A 15 17.57 -16.49 -15.07
C SER A 15 17.84 -17.91 -14.57
N MET A 16 18.17 -18.86 -15.47
CA MET A 16 18.46 -20.23 -15.05
C MET A 16 19.75 -20.32 -14.23
N ASP A 17 20.79 -19.55 -14.59
CA ASP A 17 22.07 -19.54 -13.89
C ASP A 17 21.95 -18.99 -12.45
N ALA A 18 21.21 -17.88 -12.28
CA ALA A 18 21.02 -17.27 -10.97
C ALA A 18 20.22 -18.18 -10.04
N VAL A 19 19.14 -18.76 -10.54
CA VAL A 19 18.30 -19.72 -9.78
C VAL A 19 19.11 -20.96 -9.41
N GLN A 20 19.91 -21.50 -10.35
CA GLN A 20 20.74 -22.67 -10.09
C GLN A 20 21.81 -22.38 -9.04
N LYS A 21 22.49 -21.23 -9.16
CA LYS A 21 23.52 -20.83 -8.20
C LYS A 21 22.96 -20.63 -6.80
N ALA A 22 21.79 -20.00 -6.70
CA ALA A 22 21.10 -19.79 -5.43
C ALA A 22 20.50 -21.09 -4.86
N LYS A 23 20.37 -22.15 -5.67
CA LYS A 23 19.64 -23.39 -5.36
C LYS A 23 18.20 -23.12 -4.89
N SER A 24 17.64 -22.02 -5.32
CA SER A 24 16.32 -21.54 -4.93
C SER A 24 15.82 -20.51 -5.93
N GLY A 25 14.55 -20.57 -6.30
CA GLY A 25 13.90 -19.61 -7.20
C GLY A 25 13.05 -20.27 -8.26
N HIS A 26 12.54 -19.47 -9.19
CA HIS A 26 11.54 -19.84 -10.17
C HIS A 26 12.05 -19.54 -11.58
N PRO A 27 12.66 -20.49 -12.28
CA PRO A 27 13.23 -20.25 -13.61
C PRO A 27 12.18 -20.32 -14.72
N GLY A 28 11.07 -21.02 -14.50
CA GLY A 28 10.11 -21.36 -15.53
C GLY A 28 9.44 -20.16 -16.21
N ALA A 29 8.83 -19.27 -15.43
CA ALA A 29 8.18 -18.07 -15.94
C ALA A 29 9.17 -17.11 -16.63
N PRO A 30 10.36 -16.80 -16.08
CA PRO A 30 11.37 -16.02 -16.77
C PRO A 30 11.77 -16.56 -18.13
N MET A 31 11.89 -17.88 -18.27
CA MET A 31 12.27 -18.54 -19.53
C MET A 31 11.10 -18.53 -20.53
N GLY A 32 9.87 -18.68 -20.06
CA GLY A 32 8.66 -18.68 -20.90
C GLY A 32 8.32 -17.30 -21.43
N MET A 33 8.43 -16.26 -20.61
CA MET A 33 8.04 -14.88 -20.95
C MET A 33 9.18 -14.06 -21.60
N ALA A 34 10.35 -14.62 -21.80
CA ALA A 34 11.53 -13.90 -22.26
C ALA A 34 11.33 -13.18 -23.61
N ASP A 35 10.62 -13.80 -24.57
CA ASP A 35 10.34 -13.21 -25.89
C ASP A 35 9.43 -11.99 -25.78
N ILE A 36 8.35 -12.10 -24.99
CA ILE A 36 7.42 -10.99 -24.72
C ILE A 36 8.16 -9.84 -24.07
N ALA A 37 9.01 -10.14 -23.08
CA ALA A 37 9.77 -9.13 -22.34
C ALA A 37 10.79 -8.41 -23.25
N GLU A 38 11.46 -9.14 -24.14
CA GLU A 38 12.41 -8.55 -25.09
C GLU A 38 11.72 -7.54 -26.01
N VAL A 39 10.57 -7.92 -26.60
CA VAL A 39 9.81 -7.02 -27.47
C VAL A 39 9.35 -5.78 -26.72
N LEU A 40 8.76 -5.94 -25.54
CA LEU A 40 8.27 -4.81 -24.75
C LEU A 40 9.40 -3.86 -24.37
N TRP A 41 10.50 -4.35 -23.81
CA TRP A 41 11.57 -3.53 -23.25
C TRP A 41 12.42 -2.85 -24.32
N ASN A 42 12.75 -3.54 -25.41
CA ASN A 42 13.57 -2.96 -26.47
C ASN A 42 12.79 -2.07 -27.44
N ASP A 43 11.55 -2.44 -27.79
CA ASP A 43 10.83 -1.72 -28.84
C ASP A 43 9.90 -0.63 -28.29
N TYR A 44 9.26 -0.82 -27.12
CA TYR A 44 8.16 0.03 -26.66
C TYR A 44 8.37 0.76 -25.33
N LEU A 45 8.98 0.12 -24.33
CA LEU A 45 9.08 0.68 -22.98
C LEU A 45 9.91 1.98 -22.98
N SER A 46 9.29 3.06 -22.56
CA SER A 46 9.95 4.36 -22.37
C SER A 46 10.50 4.46 -20.96
N HIS A 47 11.81 4.28 -20.80
CA HIS A 47 12.48 4.29 -19.51
C HIS A 47 13.90 4.84 -19.61
N ASN A 48 14.46 5.31 -18.50
CA ASN A 48 15.86 5.74 -18.43
C ASN A 48 16.60 4.99 -17.34
N PRO A 49 17.48 4.01 -17.67
CA PRO A 49 18.25 3.29 -16.68
C PRO A 49 19.15 4.16 -15.78
N ALA A 50 19.59 5.32 -16.28
CA ALA A 50 20.39 6.27 -15.50
C ALA A 50 19.53 7.12 -14.53
N ASN A 51 18.22 7.22 -14.76
CA ASN A 51 17.26 7.91 -13.88
C ASN A 51 15.97 7.09 -13.71
N PRO A 52 15.98 6.05 -12.86
CA PRO A 52 14.81 5.21 -12.61
C PRO A 52 13.60 5.96 -12.02
N GLN A 53 13.79 7.20 -11.59
CA GLN A 53 12.74 8.04 -11.00
C GLN A 53 12.21 9.12 -11.97
N TRP A 54 12.56 9.07 -13.26
CA TRP A 54 12.02 9.99 -14.24
C TRP A 54 10.48 10.00 -14.22
N ALA A 55 9.89 11.17 -14.06
CA ALA A 55 8.45 11.31 -13.77
C ALA A 55 7.56 10.72 -14.87
N ASN A 56 7.90 10.90 -16.15
CA ASN A 56 7.11 10.43 -17.29
C ASN A 56 7.62 9.10 -17.91
N ARG A 57 8.34 8.28 -17.15
CA ARG A 57 8.70 6.93 -17.58
C ARG A 57 7.47 6.02 -17.61
N ASP A 58 7.45 5.05 -18.50
CA ASP A 58 6.50 3.94 -18.41
C ASP A 58 6.74 3.14 -17.12
N ARG A 59 5.69 2.55 -16.58
CA ARG A 59 5.73 1.71 -15.39
C ARG A 59 5.64 0.24 -15.80
N PHE A 60 6.57 -0.58 -15.31
CA PHE A 60 6.54 -2.02 -15.50
C PHE A 60 6.34 -2.74 -14.18
N VAL A 61 5.34 -3.63 -14.14
CA VAL A 61 5.00 -4.44 -12.95
C VAL A 61 5.07 -5.92 -13.30
N LEU A 62 5.85 -6.67 -12.55
CA LEU A 62 5.84 -8.13 -12.59
C LEU A 62 4.93 -8.64 -11.48
N SER A 63 3.63 -8.86 -11.78
CA SER A 63 2.64 -9.30 -10.78
C SER A 63 2.85 -10.75 -10.36
N ASN A 64 3.31 -11.62 -11.26
CA ASN A 64 3.83 -12.95 -10.95
C ASN A 64 5.27 -12.84 -10.43
N GLY A 65 5.43 -12.14 -9.30
CA GLY A 65 6.71 -11.72 -8.72
C GLY A 65 7.67 -12.86 -8.36
N HIS A 66 7.19 -14.10 -8.29
CA HIS A 66 8.06 -15.28 -8.16
C HIS A 66 9.03 -15.43 -9.36
N GLY A 67 8.64 -14.96 -10.56
CA GLY A 67 9.50 -14.86 -11.74
C GLY A 67 10.50 -13.71 -11.69
N SER A 68 10.93 -13.25 -10.53
CA SER A 68 11.76 -12.06 -10.29
C SER A 68 13.02 -11.98 -11.15
N MET A 69 13.64 -13.12 -11.47
CA MET A 69 14.82 -13.15 -12.33
C MET A 69 14.56 -12.64 -13.75
N LEU A 70 13.32 -12.70 -14.26
CA LEU A 70 12.97 -12.02 -15.50
C LEU A 70 13.27 -10.52 -15.40
N GLN A 71 12.71 -9.87 -14.39
CA GLN A 71 12.86 -8.42 -14.21
C GLN A 71 14.30 -8.03 -13.86
N TYR A 72 14.99 -8.80 -13.01
CA TYR A 72 16.40 -8.52 -12.69
C TYR A 72 17.32 -8.67 -13.91
N SER A 73 17.08 -9.67 -14.76
CA SER A 73 17.82 -9.83 -16.00
C SER A 73 17.59 -8.65 -16.95
N LEU A 74 16.35 -8.19 -17.08
CA LEU A 74 15.98 -7.03 -17.89
C LEU A 74 16.65 -5.75 -17.37
N LEU A 75 16.63 -5.51 -16.06
CA LEU A 75 17.27 -4.35 -15.44
C LEU A 75 18.79 -4.36 -15.65
N HIS A 76 19.43 -5.52 -15.44
CA HIS A 76 20.86 -5.69 -15.70
C HIS A 76 21.21 -5.41 -17.16
N LEU A 77 20.53 -6.07 -18.08
CA LEU A 77 20.82 -5.99 -19.51
C LEU A 77 20.58 -4.58 -20.06
N SER A 78 19.49 -3.91 -19.66
CA SER A 78 19.15 -2.57 -20.12
C SER A 78 20.01 -1.47 -19.49
N GLY A 79 20.86 -1.78 -18.49
CA GLY A 79 21.88 -0.88 -17.98
C GLY A 79 21.49 -0.10 -16.71
N TYR A 80 20.49 -0.58 -15.95
CA TYR A 80 20.27 -0.08 -14.58
C TYR A 80 21.46 -0.42 -13.68
N ASP A 81 21.50 0.16 -12.48
CA ASP A 81 22.53 -0.14 -11.48
C ASP A 81 22.30 -1.51 -10.80
N VAL A 82 22.27 -2.55 -11.64
CA VAL A 82 22.19 -3.97 -11.25
C VAL A 82 23.35 -4.68 -11.97
N SER A 83 24.41 -4.96 -11.24
CA SER A 83 25.62 -5.58 -11.79
C SER A 83 25.44 -7.09 -12.00
N ILE A 84 26.36 -7.70 -12.78
CA ILE A 84 26.38 -9.16 -12.91
C ILE A 84 26.67 -9.86 -11.56
N ASP A 85 27.37 -9.19 -10.66
CA ASP A 85 27.62 -9.73 -9.31
C ASP A 85 26.35 -9.63 -8.43
N ASP A 86 25.50 -8.62 -8.63
CA ASP A 86 24.17 -8.58 -8.01
C ASP A 86 23.31 -9.75 -8.51
N ILE A 87 23.33 -10.07 -9.81
CA ILE A 87 22.65 -11.24 -10.38
C ILE A 87 23.20 -12.55 -9.78
N LYS A 88 24.52 -12.69 -9.66
CA LYS A 88 25.15 -13.86 -9.01
C LYS A 88 24.79 -14.01 -7.53
N ASN A 89 24.41 -12.91 -6.88
CA ASN A 89 24.02 -12.87 -5.48
C ASN A 89 22.49 -12.93 -5.28
N PHE A 90 21.76 -13.42 -6.29
CA PHE A 90 20.32 -13.63 -6.19
C PHE A 90 19.92 -14.38 -4.91
N ARG A 91 18.94 -13.85 -4.17
CA ARG A 91 18.44 -14.40 -2.90
C ARG A 91 19.47 -14.48 -1.77
N GLN A 92 20.58 -13.74 -1.83
CA GLN A 92 21.54 -13.69 -0.73
C GLN A 92 21.22 -12.52 0.21
N LEU A 93 21.70 -12.61 1.46
CA LEU A 93 21.48 -11.58 2.47
C LEU A 93 22.02 -10.21 1.97
N HIS A 94 21.20 -9.17 2.08
CA HIS A 94 21.48 -7.81 1.64
C HIS A 94 21.74 -7.63 0.12
N SER A 95 21.36 -8.61 -0.69
CA SER A 95 21.49 -8.51 -2.14
C SER A 95 20.51 -7.48 -2.72
N LYS A 96 20.91 -6.80 -3.80
CA LYS A 96 20.01 -5.99 -4.64
C LYS A 96 18.97 -6.83 -5.41
N THR A 97 19.11 -8.15 -5.41
CA THR A 97 18.23 -9.08 -6.13
C THR A 97 17.55 -10.05 -5.13
N PRO A 98 16.62 -9.55 -4.30
CA PRO A 98 15.87 -10.39 -3.36
C PRO A 98 15.01 -11.43 -4.07
N GLY A 99 14.42 -12.36 -3.32
CA GLY A 99 13.65 -13.48 -3.87
C GLY A 99 12.46 -13.09 -4.74
N HIS A 100 11.85 -11.97 -4.44
CA HIS A 100 10.77 -11.32 -5.18
C HIS A 100 11.13 -9.86 -5.39
N PRO A 101 10.58 -9.15 -6.39
CA PRO A 101 10.86 -7.72 -6.59
C PRO A 101 10.48 -6.91 -5.34
N GLU A 102 11.40 -6.09 -4.85
CA GLU A 102 11.19 -5.23 -3.68
C GLU A 102 11.49 -3.77 -4.03
N TYR A 103 10.46 -2.92 -3.85
CA TYR A 103 10.59 -1.47 -4.02
C TYR A 103 11.62 -0.89 -3.03
N GLY A 104 12.51 -0.05 -3.55
CA GLY A 104 13.57 0.58 -2.77
C GLY A 104 14.85 -0.24 -2.60
N TYR A 105 14.85 -1.54 -2.97
CA TYR A 105 16.05 -2.40 -2.98
C TYR A 105 16.75 -2.41 -4.35
N THR A 106 15.98 -2.67 -5.40
CA THR A 106 16.52 -2.78 -6.76
C THR A 106 16.13 -1.54 -7.56
N PRO A 107 17.07 -0.78 -8.12
CA PRO A 107 16.76 0.33 -9.02
C PRO A 107 15.90 -0.12 -10.21
N GLY A 108 14.78 0.56 -10.46
CA GLY A 108 13.86 0.23 -11.54
C GLY A 108 12.72 -0.72 -11.17
N ILE A 109 12.65 -1.19 -9.93
CA ILE A 109 11.47 -1.89 -9.40
C ILE A 109 10.42 -0.86 -8.94
N GLU A 110 9.24 -0.91 -9.55
CA GLU A 110 8.15 0.04 -9.31
C GLU A 110 7.28 -0.32 -8.09
N THR A 111 7.18 -1.60 -7.77
CA THR A 111 6.41 -2.10 -6.62
C THR A 111 6.95 -3.43 -6.11
N THR A 112 6.72 -3.71 -4.83
CA THR A 112 7.01 -5.01 -4.24
C THR A 112 5.90 -5.99 -4.59
N THR A 113 6.28 -7.11 -5.22
CA THR A 113 5.38 -8.21 -5.57
C THR A 113 5.82 -9.52 -4.93
N GLY A 114 5.06 -10.59 -5.17
CA GLY A 114 5.24 -11.89 -4.51
C GLY A 114 3.90 -12.43 -4.01
N PRO A 115 3.12 -11.67 -3.21
CA PRO A 115 1.69 -11.97 -3.02
C PRO A 115 0.94 -11.76 -4.34
N LEU A 116 0.50 -12.86 -4.96
CA LEU A 116 -0.14 -12.85 -6.29
C LEU A 116 -1.38 -11.93 -6.32
N GLY A 117 -1.62 -11.30 -7.45
CA GLY A 117 -2.77 -10.41 -7.67
C GLY A 117 -2.56 -8.96 -7.22
N GLN A 118 -1.72 -8.68 -6.22
CA GLN A 118 -1.51 -7.30 -5.77
C GLN A 118 -0.73 -6.45 -6.77
N GLY A 119 0.18 -7.04 -7.55
CA GLY A 119 0.90 -6.31 -8.60
C GLY A 119 -0.03 -5.72 -9.65
N ILE A 120 -1.05 -6.48 -10.11
CA ILE A 120 -2.06 -5.95 -11.05
C ILE A 120 -2.89 -4.84 -10.41
N ALA A 121 -3.19 -4.93 -9.13
CA ALA A 121 -3.89 -3.87 -8.39
C ALA A 121 -3.03 -2.60 -8.28
N ASN A 122 -1.73 -2.73 -7.99
CA ASN A 122 -0.81 -1.59 -8.01
C ASN A 122 -0.70 -0.97 -9.42
N ALA A 123 -0.69 -1.80 -10.48
CA ALA A 123 -0.69 -1.32 -11.86
C ALA A 123 -1.96 -0.52 -12.20
N VAL A 124 -3.13 -0.93 -11.70
CA VAL A 124 -4.37 -0.14 -11.80
C VAL A 124 -4.21 1.20 -11.07
N GLY A 125 -3.58 1.22 -9.89
CA GLY A 125 -3.27 2.45 -9.16
C GLY A 125 -2.34 3.40 -9.93
N PHE A 126 -1.30 2.87 -10.59
CA PHE A 126 -0.44 3.66 -11.47
C PHE A 126 -1.21 4.28 -12.63
N ALA A 127 -2.07 3.52 -13.29
CA ALA A 127 -2.87 4.01 -14.42
C ALA A 127 -3.92 5.06 -13.99
N ILE A 128 -4.51 4.92 -12.79
CA ILE A 128 -5.38 5.95 -12.21
C ILE A 128 -4.60 7.24 -11.97
N ALA A 129 -3.41 7.14 -11.36
CA ALA A 129 -2.58 8.30 -11.07
C ALA A 129 -2.13 9.01 -12.35
N GLU A 130 -1.69 8.26 -13.37
CA GLU A 130 -1.36 8.83 -14.69
C GLU A 130 -2.55 9.59 -15.29
N LYS A 131 -3.72 8.93 -15.39
CA LYS A 131 -4.92 9.50 -15.98
C LYS A 131 -5.38 10.78 -15.26
N SER A 132 -5.31 10.77 -13.91
CA SER A 132 -5.70 11.92 -13.10
C SER A 132 -4.69 13.07 -13.19
N LEU A 133 -3.38 12.78 -13.15
CA LEU A 133 -2.35 13.82 -13.37
C LEU A 133 -2.45 14.42 -14.77
N ALA A 134 -2.65 13.59 -15.79
CA ALA A 134 -2.84 14.06 -17.17
C ALA A 134 -4.04 15.02 -17.27
N ALA A 135 -5.18 14.66 -16.65
CA ALA A 135 -6.37 15.50 -16.64
C ALA A 135 -6.16 16.84 -15.91
N GLN A 136 -5.33 16.87 -14.86
CA GLN A 136 -5.07 18.06 -14.07
C GLN A 136 -3.99 18.95 -14.67
N PHE A 137 -2.92 18.38 -15.23
CA PHE A 137 -1.72 19.12 -15.62
C PHE A 137 -1.52 19.28 -17.12
N ASN A 138 -1.96 18.35 -17.97
CA ASN A 138 -1.76 18.49 -19.41
C ASN A 138 -2.54 19.68 -19.96
N ARG A 139 -1.94 20.36 -20.94
CA ARG A 139 -2.56 21.46 -21.70
C ARG A 139 -2.32 21.20 -23.19
N PRO A 140 -3.17 21.70 -24.09
CA PRO A 140 -3.00 21.49 -25.52
C PRO A 140 -1.60 21.90 -26.01
N GLY A 141 -0.86 20.95 -26.60
CA GLY A 141 0.52 21.11 -27.03
C GLY A 141 1.58 21.02 -25.92
N HIS A 142 1.15 20.69 -24.71
CA HIS A 142 2.00 20.54 -23.52
C HIS A 142 1.57 19.30 -22.71
N GLU A 143 1.62 18.15 -23.32
CA GLU A 143 1.33 16.85 -22.68
C GLU A 143 2.57 16.40 -21.90
N ILE A 144 2.63 16.76 -20.60
CA ILE A 144 3.75 16.46 -19.70
C ILE A 144 3.57 15.13 -18.95
N VAL A 145 2.34 14.62 -18.90
CA VAL A 145 2.00 13.31 -18.32
C VAL A 145 1.43 12.45 -19.42
N ASP A 146 2.24 11.51 -19.92
CA ASP A 146 1.89 10.65 -21.05
C ASP A 146 2.75 9.38 -21.01
N HIS A 147 2.38 8.43 -20.15
CA HIS A 147 3.10 7.18 -20.01
C HIS A 147 2.16 6.00 -19.78
N TYR A 148 2.61 4.83 -20.18
CA TYR A 148 1.88 3.58 -20.04
C TYR A 148 2.24 2.86 -18.74
N THR A 149 1.32 2.01 -18.30
CA THR A 149 1.58 0.99 -17.27
C THR A 149 1.42 -0.38 -17.89
N TYR A 150 2.49 -1.15 -17.86
CA TYR A 150 2.54 -2.53 -18.34
C TYR A 150 2.67 -3.49 -17.15
N ALA A 151 1.90 -4.57 -17.14
CA ALA A 151 2.03 -5.60 -16.12
C ALA A 151 2.06 -7.00 -16.72
N PHE A 152 2.96 -7.84 -16.24
CA PHE A 152 3.00 -9.26 -16.52
C PHE A 152 2.32 -10.03 -15.40
N LEU A 153 1.51 -11.00 -15.74
CA LEU A 153 0.72 -11.80 -14.81
C LEU A 153 0.53 -13.22 -15.33
N GLY A 154 0.31 -14.17 -14.45
CA GLY A 154 0.06 -15.57 -14.77
C GLY A 154 -1.28 -16.06 -14.22
N ASP A 155 -1.57 -17.34 -14.41
CA ASP A 155 -2.80 -18.01 -13.95
C ASP A 155 -3.09 -17.74 -12.48
N GLY A 156 -2.09 -17.90 -11.61
CA GLY A 156 -2.24 -17.64 -10.18
C GLY A 156 -2.65 -16.21 -9.83
N CYS A 157 -2.19 -15.21 -10.58
CA CYS A 157 -2.64 -13.83 -10.38
C CYS A 157 -4.13 -13.67 -10.73
N LEU A 158 -4.62 -14.40 -11.71
CA LEU A 158 -6.01 -14.35 -12.15
C LEU A 158 -6.95 -15.21 -11.30
N MET A 159 -6.44 -16.22 -10.58
CA MET A 159 -7.18 -16.99 -9.59
C MET A 159 -7.47 -16.18 -8.33
N GLU A 160 -6.60 -15.23 -7.98
CA GLU A 160 -6.79 -14.37 -6.82
C GLU A 160 -8.04 -13.49 -6.94
N GLY A 161 -8.88 -13.44 -5.89
CA GLY A 161 -10.11 -12.67 -5.88
C GLY A 161 -9.93 -11.19 -6.19
N ILE A 162 -8.82 -10.58 -5.75
CA ILE A 162 -8.48 -9.19 -6.03
C ILE A 162 -8.40 -8.88 -7.53
N SER A 163 -8.08 -9.87 -8.38
CA SER A 163 -8.05 -9.69 -9.83
C SER A 163 -9.41 -9.30 -10.40
N HIS A 164 -10.49 -9.85 -9.84
CA HIS A 164 -11.86 -9.52 -10.21
C HIS A 164 -12.23 -8.10 -9.79
N GLU A 165 -11.87 -7.73 -8.56
CA GLU A 165 -12.13 -6.39 -8.01
C GLU A 165 -11.50 -5.29 -8.86
N VAL A 166 -10.21 -5.40 -9.13
CA VAL A 166 -9.45 -4.32 -9.77
C VAL A 166 -9.62 -4.28 -11.28
N ALA A 167 -9.76 -5.44 -11.96
CA ALA A 167 -9.98 -5.47 -13.39
C ALA A 167 -11.36 -4.89 -13.75
N SER A 168 -12.40 -5.22 -12.97
CA SER A 168 -13.73 -4.63 -13.12
C SER A 168 -13.70 -3.11 -12.96
N LEU A 169 -13.03 -2.59 -11.94
CA LEU A 169 -12.91 -1.14 -11.72
C LEU A 169 -12.11 -0.46 -12.84
N ALA A 170 -11.00 -1.07 -13.29
CA ALA A 170 -10.17 -0.52 -14.36
C ALA A 170 -10.93 -0.35 -15.68
N GLY A 171 -11.78 -1.34 -16.04
CA GLY A 171 -12.65 -1.24 -17.20
C GLY A 171 -13.71 -0.15 -17.05
N THR A 172 -14.33 -0.04 -15.86
CA THR A 172 -15.29 1.02 -15.52
C THR A 172 -14.67 2.41 -15.67
N LEU A 173 -13.42 2.59 -15.24
CA LEU A 173 -12.71 3.86 -15.33
C LEU A 173 -12.07 4.12 -16.71
N GLY A 174 -12.11 3.16 -17.63
CA GLY A 174 -11.57 3.29 -18.98
C GLY A 174 -10.08 3.65 -18.97
N LEU A 175 -9.24 2.83 -18.29
CA LEU A 175 -7.81 3.10 -18.13
C LEU A 175 -7.02 2.69 -19.38
N GLY A 176 -7.11 3.45 -20.47
CA GLY A 176 -6.60 3.08 -21.80
C GLY A 176 -5.09 2.95 -21.91
N LYS A 177 -4.31 3.45 -20.96
CA LYS A 177 -2.85 3.28 -20.91
C LYS A 177 -2.41 2.14 -19.99
N LEU A 178 -3.33 1.26 -19.57
CA LEU A 178 -3.05 0.06 -18.81
C LEU A 178 -3.05 -1.15 -19.73
N VAL A 179 -1.93 -1.86 -19.83
CA VAL A 179 -1.76 -3.04 -20.69
C VAL A 179 -1.24 -4.21 -19.87
N PHE A 180 -2.02 -5.28 -19.82
CA PHE A 180 -1.66 -6.52 -19.15
C PHE A 180 -1.23 -7.58 -20.16
N PHE A 181 -0.16 -8.31 -19.85
CA PHE A 181 0.27 -9.48 -20.57
C PHE A 181 0.01 -10.71 -19.69
N TYR A 182 -0.91 -11.54 -20.11
CA TYR A 182 -1.24 -12.77 -19.41
C TYR A 182 -0.38 -13.91 -19.98
N ASP A 183 0.48 -14.44 -19.11
CA ASP A 183 1.27 -15.65 -19.35
C ASP A 183 0.37 -16.88 -19.26
N ASP A 184 -0.30 -17.19 -20.38
CA ASP A 184 -1.26 -18.27 -20.52
C ASP A 184 -0.51 -19.58 -20.88
N ASN A 185 0.23 -20.10 -19.91
CA ASN A 185 1.03 -21.32 -20.05
C ASN A 185 0.34 -22.59 -19.50
N GLY A 186 -0.77 -22.44 -18.78
CA GLY A 186 -1.56 -23.55 -18.25
C GLY A 186 -0.91 -24.35 -17.11
N ILE A 187 0.16 -23.84 -16.49
CA ILE A 187 0.91 -24.53 -15.43
C ILE A 187 1.00 -23.68 -14.17
N SER A 188 0.62 -24.26 -13.07
CA SER A 188 0.90 -23.73 -11.72
C SER A 188 1.90 -24.61 -10.97
N ILE A 189 2.19 -24.31 -9.71
CA ILE A 189 3.12 -25.10 -8.90
C ILE A 189 2.59 -26.52 -8.63
N ASP A 190 1.27 -26.70 -8.63
CA ASP A 190 0.62 -28.00 -8.42
C ASP A 190 0.46 -28.83 -9.70
N GLY A 191 0.80 -28.26 -10.87
CA GLY A 191 0.70 -28.93 -12.17
C GLY A 191 -0.17 -28.20 -13.19
N GLU A 192 -0.78 -28.95 -14.11
CA GLU A 192 -1.68 -28.44 -15.15
C GLU A 192 -2.95 -27.88 -14.53
N VAL A 193 -3.28 -26.62 -14.84
CA VAL A 193 -4.40 -25.88 -14.20
C VAL A 193 -5.79 -26.36 -14.64
N GLU A 194 -5.92 -27.17 -15.67
CA GLU A 194 -7.20 -27.63 -16.24
C GLU A 194 -8.14 -28.26 -15.18
N GLY A 195 -7.57 -28.83 -14.09
CA GLY A 195 -8.34 -29.45 -13.01
C GLY A 195 -8.99 -28.47 -12.03
N TRP A 196 -8.56 -27.18 -11.99
CA TRP A 196 -9.03 -26.21 -11.01
C TRP A 196 -9.11 -24.77 -11.49
N PHE A 197 -8.71 -24.47 -12.73
CA PHE A 197 -8.86 -23.15 -13.33
C PHE A 197 -9.28 -23.30 -14.80
N THR A 198 -10.58 -23.26 -15.02
CA THR A 198 -11.23 -23.43 -16.33
C THR A 198 -11.99 -22.19 -16.79
N ASP A 199 -11.69 -21.04 -16.19
CA ASP A 199 -12.29 -19.76 -16.53
C ASP A 199 -12.00 -19.40 -17.99
N ASN A 200 -12.99 -18.86 -18.69
CA ASN A 200 -12.73 -18.19 -19.96
C ASN A 200 -12.21 -16.79 -19.69
N THR A 201 -10.89 -16.66 -19.44
CA THR A 201 -10.24 -15.40 -19.11
C THR A 201 -10.49 -14.29 -20.14
N PRO A 202 -10.41 -14.53 -21.48
CA PRO A 202 -10.80 -13.53 -22.47
C PRO A 202 -12.21 -12.98 -22.24
N GLN A 203 -13.23 -13.82 -22.16
CA GLN A 203 -14.61 -13.39 -21.96
C GLN A 203 -14.83 -12.70 -20.61
N ARG A 204 -14.12 -13.15 -19.57
CA ARG A 204 -14.15 -12.49 -18.25
C ARG A 204 -13.72 -11.03 -18.35
N PHE A 205 -12.59 -10.75 -19.01
CA PHE A 205 -12.08 -9.38 -19.16
C PHE A 205 -12.92 -8.56 -20.14
N GLU A 206 -13.43 -9.15 -21.23
CA GLU A 206 -14.39 -8.49 -22.11
C GLU A 206 -15.64 -8.02 -21.33
N SER A 207 -16.15 -8.85 -20.41
CA SER A 207 -17.29 -8.49 -19.56
C SER A 207 -17.02 -7.34 -18.60
N TYR A 208 -15.73 -7.09 -18.26
CA TYR A 208 -15.30 -5.92 -17.47
C TYR A 208 -15.11 -4.66 -18.32
N GLY A 209 -15.29 -4.74 -19.64
CA GLY A 209 -15.10 -3.60 -20.53
C GLY A 209 -13.65 -3.40 -20.98
N TRP A 210 -12.83 -4.44 -20.94
CA TRP A 210 -11.47 -4.43 -21.47
C TRP A 210 -11.44 -4.75 -22.98
N GLN A 211 -10.47 -4.20 -23.68
CA GLN A 211 -10.00 -4.77 -24.93
C GLN A 211 -9.25 -6.06 -24.61
N VAL A 212 -9.56 -7.14 -25.33
CA VAL A 212 -8.84 -8.41 -25.18
C VAL A 212 -8.25 -8.83 -26.52
N ILE A 213 -6.97 -9.17 -26.53
CA ILE A 213 -6.25 -9.71 -27.67
C ILE A 213 -5.91 -11.17 -27.34
N PRO A 214 -6.75 -12.14 -27.80
CA PRO A 214 -6.61 -13.53 -27.39
C PRO A 214 -5.57 -14.27 -28.21
N ALA A 215 -5.04 -15.35 -27.65
CA ALA A 215 -4.25 -16.40 -28.36
C ALA A 215 -3.02 -15.85 -29.12
N VAL A 216 -2.34 -14.86 -28.60
CA VAL A 216 -1.08 -14.36 -29.14
C VAL A 216 0.00 -15.42 -28.91
N ASP A 217 0.76 -15.80 -29.93
CA ASP A 217 1.96 -16.62 -29.74
C ASP A 217 3.03 -15.80 -29.02
N GLY A 218 3.24 -16.10 -27.74
CA GLY A 218 4.19 -15.39 -26.90
C GLY A 218 5.66 -15.62 -27.26
N HIS A 219 5.95 -16.56 -28.17
CA HIS A 219 7.29 -16.83 -28.68
C HIS A 219 7.52 -16.26 -30.10
N ASP A 220 6.51 -15.62 -30.71
CA ASP A 220 6.60 -14.90 -31.98
C ASP A 220 6.66 -13.37 -31.73
N ALA A 221 7.85 -12.79 -31.92
CA ALA A 221 8.07 -11.37 -31.70
C ALA A 221 7.18 -10.46 -32.58
N ASP A 222 6.81 -10.88 -33.78
CA ASP A 222 5.97 -10.10 -34.67
C ASP A 222 4.50 -10.13 -34.21
N ALA A 223 4.03 -11.28 -33.71
CA ALA A 223 2.71 -11.41 -33.10
C ALA A 223 2.60 -10.55 -31.81
N VAL A 224 3.61 -10.60 -30.95
CA VAL A 224 3.67 -9.78 -29.73
C VAL A 224 3.70 -8.28 -30.07
N ARG A 225 4.49 -7.88 -31.08
CA ARG A 225 4.54 -6.47 -31.54
C ARG A 225 3.17 -6.00 -32.02
N ALA A 226 2.52 -6.78 -32.90
CA ALA A 226 1.20 -6.44 -33.41
C ALA A 226 0.16 -6.28 -32.29
N ALA A 227 0.23 -7.14 -31.26
CA ALA A 227 -0.64 -7.03 -30.09
C ALA A 227 -0.38 -5.75 -29.27
N ILE A 228 0.88 -5.37 -29.04
CA ILE A 228 1.23 -4.12 -28.34
C ILE A 228 0.75 -2.90 -29.13
N GLU A 229 0.93 -2.90 -30.45
CA GLU A 229 0.47 -1.80 -31.31
C GLU A 229 -1.06 -1.65 -31.28
N ALA A 230 -1.79 -2.79 -31.31
CA ALA A 230 -3.25 -2.78 -31.18
C ALA A 230 -3.71 -2.29 -29.79
N ALA A 231 -2.98 -2.66 -28.71
CA ALA A 231 -3.24 -2.17 -27.37
C ALA A 231 -3.02 -0.66 -27.26
N ARG A 232 -1.93 -0.14 -27.80
CA ARG A 232 -1.59 1.30 -27.77
C ARG A 232 -2.50 2.15 -28.66
N ALA A 233 -3.11 1.58 -29.67
CA ALA A 233 -4.08 2.26 -30.52
C ALA A 233 -5.44 2.48 -29.86
N ASN A 234 -5.74 1.74 -28.76
CA ASN A 234 -6.98 1.88 -28.00
C ASN A 234 -6.71 2.64 -26.70
N THR A 235 -7.11 3.88 -26.65
CA THR A 235 -6.93 4.77 -25.47
C THR A 235 -8.16 4.83 -24.56
N ASP A 236 -9.24 4.13 -24.90
CA ASP A 236 -10.53 4.21 -24.20
C ASP A 236 -10.78 3.08 -23.22
N GLN A 237 -10.02 2.01 -23.32
CA GLN A 237 -10.17 0.77 -22.54
C GLN A 237 -8.80 0.23 -22.14
N PRO A 238 -8.64 -0.35 -20.95
CA PRO A 238 -7.46 -1.15 -20.63
C PRO A 238 -7.41 -2.39 -21.53
N THR A 239 -6.21 -2.91 -21.78
CA THR A 239 -6.01 -4.06 -22.69
C THR A 239 -5.41 -5.26 -21.98
N LEU A 240 -5.99 -6.45 -22.21
CA LEU A 240 -5.40 -7.74 -21.85
C LEU A 240 -4.89 -8.44 -23.11
N ILE A 241 -3.59 -8.73 -23.18
CA ILE A 241 -2.96 -9.55 -24.21
C ILE A 241 -2.76 -10.95 -23.65
N CYS A 242 -3.48 -11.94 -24.16
CA CYS A 242 -3.36 -13.33 -23.72
C CYS A 242 -2.26 -14.02 -24.54
N CYS A 243 -1.09 -14.21 -23.95
CA CYS A 243 0.09 -14.76 -24.59
C CYS A 243 0.21 -16.25 -24.29
N LYS A 244 0.07 -17.09 -25.30
CA LYS A 244 0.39 -18.52 -25.19
C LYS A 244 1.90 -18.68 -25.10
N THR A 245 2.37 -19.26 -24.00
CA THR A 245 3.79 -19.50 -23.74
C THR A 245 4.04 -20.93 -23.27
N ILE A 246 5.30 -21.28 -23.17
CA ILE A 246 5.74 -22.56 -22.59
C ILE A 246 6.61 -22.25 -21.39
N ILE A 247 6.13 -22.59 -20.19
CA ILE A 247 6.94 -22.45 -18.97
C ILE A 247 8.27 -23.22 -19.11
N GLY A 248 9.40 -22.61 -18.72
CA GLY A 248 10.71 -23.26 -18.85
C GLY A 248 11.16 -23.48 -20.28
N PHE A 249 10.72 -22.64 -21.22
CA PHE A 249 11.02 -22.74 -22.65
C PHE A 249 12.52 -22.96 -22.92
N GLY A 250 12.81 -23.97 -23.74
CA GLY A 250 14.18 -24.37 -24.10
C GLY A 250 14.78 -25.45 -23.20
N SER A 251 14.14 -25.87 -22.12
CA SER A 251 14.54 -27.00 -21.30
C SER A 251 13.99 -28.31 -21.89
N PRO A 252 14.82 -29.22 -22.43
CA PRO A 252 14.32 -30.39 -23.17
C PRO A 252 13.43 -31.32 -22.36
N ASN A 253 13.70 -31.48 -21.07
CA ASN A 253 13.00 -32.42 -20.22
C ASN A 253 11.99 -31.77 -19.26
N LYS A 254 12.09 -30.44 -19.01
CA LYS A 254 11.31 -29.75 -17.99
C LYS A 254 10.37 -28.68 -18.51
N GLN A 255 10.53 -28.19 -19.76
CA GLN A 255 9.59 -27.21 -20.32
C GLN A 255 8.15 -27.76 -20.35
N GLY A 256 7.18 -26.87 -20.09
CA GLY A 256 5.76 -27.24 -20.04
C GLY A 256 5.36 -28.04 -18.80
N LYS A 257 6.21 -28.13 -17.78
CA LYS A 257 5.95 -28.91 -16.57
C LYS A 257 6.13 -28.07 -15.29
N GLU A 258 5.42 -28.44 -14.25
CA GLU A 258 5.50 -27.85 -12.92
C GLU A 258 6.91 -27.95 -12.30
N SER A 259 7.69 -28.95 -12.69
CA SER A 259 9.04 -29.20 -12.15
C SER A 259 10.06 -28.08 -12.44
N CYS A 260 9.78 -27.17 -13.38
CA CYS A 260 10.56 -25.95 -13.60
C CYS A 260 9.89 -24.69 -13.05
N HIS A 261 8.71 -24.80 -12.45
CA HIS A 261 8.00 -23.64 -11.91
C HIS A 261 8.79 -23.01 -10.76
N GLY A 262 9.02 -23.76 -9.67
CA GLY A 262 9.57 -23.25 -8.41
C GLY A 262 10.86 -23.92 -7.94
N ALA A 263 11.60 -24.58 -8.82
CA ALA A 263 12.84 -25.28 -8.49
C ALA A 263 13.93 -25.05 -9.56
N PRO A 264 15.22 -25.11 -9.18
CA PRO A 264 16.33 -25.08 -10.12
C PRO A 264 16.21 -26.20 -11.16
N LEU A 265 16.68 -25.96 -12.38
CA LEU A 265 16.65 -26.98 -13.44
C LEU A 265 17.58 -28.16 -13.14
N GLY A 266 18.69 -27.93 -12.45
CA GLY A 266 19.79 -28.89 -12.25
C GLY A 266 20.90 -28.70 -13.30
N ASP A 267 22.11 -29.04 -12.95
CA ASP A 267 23.32 -28.76 -13.75
C ASP A 267 23.27 -29.48 -15.11
N ASP A 268 22.81 -30.75 -15.13
CA ASP A 268 22.69 -31.52 -16.37
C ASP A 268 21.62 -30.90 -17.28
N GLU A 269 20.47 -30.53 -16.74
CA GLU A 269 19.39 -29.93 -17.53
C GLU A 269 19.77 -28.55 -18.06
N ILE A 270 20.51 -27.74 -17.30
CA ILE A 270 21.05 -26.45 -17.79
C ILE A 270 22.00 -26.65 -18.97
N THR A 271 22.82 -27.67 -18.93
CA THR A 271 23.73 -28.01 -20.06
C THR A 271 22.91 -28.33 -21.31
N LEU A 272 21.91 -29.21 -21.19
CA LEU A 272 21.00 -29.56 -22.29
C LEU A 272 20.18 -28.35 -22.77
N THR A 273 19.78 -27.47 -21.85
CA THR A 273 19.05 -26.23 -22.17
C THR A 273 19.90 -25.28 -23.01
N ARG A 274 21.18 -25.10 -22.66
CA ARG A 274 22.12 -24.30 -23.46
C ARG A 274 22.26 -24.85 -24.87
N GLU A 275 22.41 -26.17 -25.00
CA GLU A 275 22.50 -26.84 -26.32
C GLU A 275 21.24 -26.62 -27.15
N GLN A 276 20.05 -26.82 -26.55
CA GLN A 276 18.75 -26.64 -27.22
C GLN A 276 18.52 -25.18 -27.66
N LEU A 277 18.89 -24.21 -26.85
CA LEU A 277 18.82 -22.79 -27.16
C LEU A 277 19.88 -22.34 -28.18
N GLY A 278 20.97 -23.10 -28.34
CA GLY A 278 22.15 -22.72 -29.12
C GLY A 278 23.03 -21.68 -28.39
N TRP A 279 22.91 -21.59 -27.06
CA TRP A 279 23.66 -20.64 -26.23
C TRP A 279 25.02 -21.21 -25.81
N GLN A 280 26.09 -20.75 -26.45
CA GLN A 280 27.44 -21.32 -26.30
C GLN A 280 28.28 -20.66 -25.19
N HIS A 281 27.73 -19.69 -24.47
CA HIS A 281 28.45 -18.94 -23.45
C HIS A 281 28.33 -19.58 -22.07
N GLY A 282 29.31 -19.35 -21.22
CA GLY A 282 29.36 -19.88 -19.87
C GLY A 282 28.30 -19.24 -18.92
N PRO A 283 28.20 -19.76 -17.69
CA PRO A 283 27.30 -19.17 -16.69
C PRO A 283 27.64 -17.70 -16.43
N PHE A 284 26.60 -16.84 -16.45
CA PHE A 284 26.70 -15.39 -16.24
C PHE A 284 27.56 -14.64 -17.28
N GLU A 285 27.88 -15.26 -18.40
CA GLU A 285 28.62 -14.65 -19.49
C GLU A 285 27.67 -14.09 -20.55
N ILE A 286 27.70 -12.75 -20.70
CA ILE A 286 26.93 -12.03 -21.74
C ILE A 286 27.90 -11.44 -22.73
N PRO A 287 27.88 -11.83 -24.03
CA PRO A 287 28.73 -11.25 -25.06
C PRO A 287 28.55 -9.72 -25.17
N ALA A 288 29.64 -9.05 -25.51
CA ALA A 288 29.67 -7.58 -25.55
C ALA A 288 28.71 -6.97 -26.58
N ASP A 289 28.48 -7.65 -27.70
CA ASP A 289 27.53 -7.23 -28.73
C ASP A 289 26.09 -7.39 -28.29
N ILE A 290 25.75 -8.44 -27.53
CA ILE A 290 24.44 -8.63 -26.90
C ILE A 290 24.23 -7.58 -25.80
N ALA A 291 25.20 -7.38 -24.92
CA ALA A 291 25.14 -6.36 -23.88
C ALA A 291 24.96 -4.94 -24.47
N SER A 292 25.66 -4.64 -25.57
CA SER A 292 25.51 -3.35 -26.26
C SER A 292 24.14 -3.18 -26.89
N ALA A 293 23.56 -4.25 -27.47
CA ALA A 293 22.22 -4.19 -28.08
C ALA A 293 21.09 -4.03 -27.07
N TRP A 294 21.27 -4.53 -25.84
CA TRP A 294 20.35 -4.35 -24.73
C TRP A 294 20.45 -2.99 -24.04
N ASN A 295 21.60 -2.33 -24.10
CA ASN A 295 21.87 -1.11 -23.33
C ASN A 295 20.96 0.04 -23.75
N ALA A 296 20.02 0.39 -22.89
CA ALA A 296 19.02 1.43 -23.11
C ALA A 296 19.44 2.83 -22.59
N ARG A 297 20.66 3.00 -22.05
CA ARG A 297 21.06 4.27 -21.41
C ARG A 297 21.01 5.47 -22.36
N GLU A 298 21.53 5.33 -23.57
CA GLU A 298 21.50 6.42 -24.55
C GLU A 298 20.07 6.74 -25.03
N LYS A 299 19.29 5.70 -25.36
CA LYS A 299 17.88 5.81 -25.74
C LYS A 299 17.05 6.45 -24.62
N GLY A 300 17.25 6.01 -23.38
CA GLY A 300 16.54 6.54 -22.22
C GLY A 300 16.92 7.97 -21.89
N ALA A 301 18.20 8.33 -21.96
CA ALA A 301 18.64 9.71 -21.78
C ALA A 301 18.08 10.65 -22.85
N ALA A 302 17.99 10.20 -24.11
CA ALA A 302 17.40 10.97 -25.19
C ALA A 302 15.90 11.19 -24.97
N ALA A 303 15.15 10.15 -24.59
CA ALA A 303 13.73 10.24 -24.30
C ALA A 303 13.43 11.19 -23.12
N GLN A 304 14.21 11.09 -22.04
CA GLN A 304 14.09 12.02 -20.93
C GLN A 304 14.42 13.45 -21.33
N SER A 305 15.48 13.68 -22.10
CA SER A 305 15.88 15.02 -22.57
C SER A 305 14.79 15.65 -23.45
N GLU A 306 14.13 14.87 -24.30
CA GLU A 306 12.98 15.35 -25.08
C GLU A 306 11.83 15.79 -24.17
N TRP A 307 11.51 14.97 -23.16
CA TRP A 307 10.50 15.31 -22.17
C TRP A 307 10.87 16.57 -21.36
N GLU A 308 12.13 16.69 -20.95
CA GLU A 308 12.61 17.89 -20.22
C GLU A 308 12.48 19.16 -21.04
N GLN A 309 12.68 19.09 -22.37
CA GLN A 309 12.44 20.23 -23.27
C GLN A 309 10.95 20.60 -23.34
N LYS A 310 10.05 19.59 -23.43
CA LYS A 310 8.60 19.81 -23.36
C LYS A 310 8.20 20.42 -22.02
N PHE A 311 8.76 19.91 -20.92
CA PHE A 311 8.50 20.43 -19.58
C PHE A 311 9.01 21.87 -19.41
N ALA A 312 10.17 22.22 -19.94
CA ALA A 312 10.68 23.60 -19.91
C ALA A 312 9.82 24.57 -20.72
N ALA A 313 9.19 24.11 -21.81
CA ALA A 313 8.22 24.89 -22.55
C ALA A 313 6.91 25.06 -21.76
N TYR A 314 6.43 24.00 -21.14
CA TYR A 314 5.29 24.01 -20.23
C TYR A 314 5.50 24.98 -19.06
N GLU A 315 6.66 24.95 -18.41
CA GLU A 315 6.99 25.82 -17.27
C GLU A 315 6.95 27.31 -17.64
N LYS A 316 7.27 27.66 -18.90
CA LYS A 316 7.14 29.01 -19.39
C LYS A 316 5.68 29.40 -19.65
N ALA A 317 4.88 28.47 -20.14
CA ALA A 317 3.47 28.71 -20.46
C ALA A 317 2.57 28.67 -19.21
N GLU A 318 2.84 27.78 -18.29
CA GLU A 318 2.02 27.44 -17.12
C GLU A 318 2.88 27.35 -15.83
N PRO A 319 3.52 28.45 -15.38
CA PRO A 319 4.53 28.41 -14.32
C PRO A 319 3.99 27.91 -12.96
N GLU A 320 2.74 28.26 -12.62
CA GLU A 320 2.10 27.83 -11.38
C GLU A 320 1.82 26.32 -11.39
N LEU A 321 1.29 25.80 -12.49
CA LEU A 321 1.02 24.37 -12.65
C LEU A 321 2.32 23.56 -12.69
N ALA A 322 3.37 24.06 -13.32
CA ALA A 322 4.68 23.41 -13.35
C ALA A 322 5.31 23.33 -11.95
N ALA A 323 5.20 24.40 -11.16
CA ALA A 323 5.66 24.43 -9.77
C ALA A 323 4.87 23.42 -8.91
N GLU A 324 3.55 23.38 -9.08
CA GLU A 324 2.66 22.46 -8.39
C GLU A 324 2.95 20.99 -8.78
N PHE A 325 3.14 20.70 -10.06
CA PHE A 325 3.55 19.36 -10.50
C PHE A 325 4.86 18.90 -9.85
N LYS A 326 5.89 19.77 -9.86
CA LYS A 326 7.17 19.47 -9.21
C LYS A 326 7.00 19.19 -7.72
N ARG A 327 6.23 20.03 -7.01
CA ARG A 327 5.94 19.86 -5.57
C ARG A 327 5.30 18.51 -5.30
N ARG A 328 4.24 18.16 -6.06
CA ARG A 328 3.53 16.90 -5.87
C ARG A 328 4.40 15.68 -6.18
N MET A 329 5.16 15.73 -7.28
CA MET A 329 6.07 14.62 -7.63
C MET A 329 7.21 14.44 -6.63
N ALA A 330 7.61 15.51 -5.90
CA ALA A 330 8.54 15.43 -4.77
C ALA A 330 7.88 14.88 -3.48
N GLY A 331 6.55 14.73 -3.47
CA GLY A 331 5.78 14.31 -2.29
C GLY A 331 5.76 15.35 -1.17
N ASP A 332 6.00 16.63 -1.50
CA ASP A 332 5.99 17.73 -0.54
C ASP A 332 4.58 18.29 -0.37
N LEU A 333 4.22 18.59 0.87
CA LEU A 333 2.98 19.32 1.18
C LEU A 333 3.14 20.83 0.88
N PRO A 334 2.03 21.59 0.70
CA PRO A 334 2.10 23.04 0.59
C PRO A 334 2.83 23.67 1.77
N ALA A 335 3.63 24.71 1.52
CA ALA A 335 4.52 25.30 2.52
C ALA A 335 3.78 25.85 3.76
N ASP A 336 2.54 26.28 3.60
CA ASP A 336 1.69 26.82 4.66
C ASP A 336 0.78 25.77 5.34
N PHE A 337 0.85 24.50 4.91
CA PHE A 337 0.01 23.43 5.45
C PHE A 337 0.18 23.23 6.95
N ALA A 338 1.42 23.16 7.44
CA ALA A 338 1.69 22.92 8.86
C ALA A 338 1.12 24.01 9.76
N GLU A 339 1.23 25.28 9.35
CA GLU A 339 0.68 26.44 10.07
C GLU A 339 -0.86 26.40 10.10
N LYS A 340 -1.48 26.17 8.94
CA LYS A 340 -2.95 26.10 8.82
C LYS A 340 -3.53 24.91 9.59
N ALA A 341 -2.85 23.77 9.55
CA ALA A 341 -3.24 22.59 10.31
C ALA A 341 -3.16 22.84 11.82
N GLN A 342 -2.10 23.52 12.29
CA GLN A 342 -1.99 23.88 13.71
C GLN A 342 -3.08 24.87 14.15
N ALA A 343 -3.43 25.83 13.30
CA ALA A 343 -4.53 26.76 13.57
C ALA A 343 -5.88 26.02 13.68
N TYR A 344 -6.12 25.03 12.82
CA TYR A 344 -7.33 24.21 12.90
C TYR A 344 -7.36 23.32 14.16
N ILE A 345 -6.24 22.76 14.59
CA ILE A 345 -6.13 22.00 15.84
C ILE A 345 -6.51 22.89 17.04
N GLN A 346 -6.05 24.14 17.07
CA GLN A 346 -6.43 25.10 18.11
C GLN A 346 -7.95 25.42 18.04
N ASP A 347 -8.50 25.64 16.85
CA ASP A 347 -9.94 25.87 16.64
C ASP A 347 -10.78 24.70 17.16
N CYS A 348 -10.33 23.45 16.97
CA CYS A 348 -10.97 22.26 17.55
C CYS A 348 -10.99 22.31 19.08
N GLN A 349 -9.88 22.70 19.72
CA GLN A 349 -9.81 22.84 21.19
C GLN A 349 -10.75 23.95 21.68
N ASP A 350 -10.76 25.10 21.00
CA ASP A 350 -11.59 26.26 21.41
C ASP A 350 -13.10 25.98 21.25
N LYS A 351 -13.48 25.20 20.24
CA LYS A 351 -14.90 24.83 20.00
C LYS A 351 -15.40 23.73 20.91
N ALA A 352 -14.54 22.82 21.33
CA ALA A 352 -14.83 21.72 22.26
C ALA A 352 -16.09 20.92 21.88
N GLU A 353 -16.23 20.53 20.59
CA GLU A 353 -17.43 19.87 20.09
C GLU A 353 -17.51 18.41 20.56
N THR A 354 -18.70 18.00 21.01
CA THR A 354 -19.03 16.58 21.27
C THR A 354 -19.60 15.95 20.00
N VAL A 355 -18.78 15.18 19.30
CA VAL A 355 -19.15 14.50 18.05
C VAL A 355 -18.51 13.11 17.99
N ALA A 356 -19.06 12.23 17.11
CA ALA A 356 -18.37 10.97 16.79
C ALA A 356 -16.98 11.26 16.17
N SER A 357 -15.97 10.49 16.52
CA SER A 357 -14.62 10.77 15.98
C SER A 357 -14.55 10.58 14.45
N ARG A 358 -15.41 9.73 13.83
CA ARG A 358 -15.57 9.71 12.36
C ARG A 358 -16.11 11.05 11.81
N LYS A 359 -16.96 11.77 12.57
CA LYS A 359 -17.42 13.11 12.19
C LYS A 359 -16.33 14.16 12.39
N ALA A 360 -15.51 14.03 13.44
CA ALA A 360 -14.32 14.84 13.63
C ALA A 360 -13.32 14.65 12.47
N SER A 361 -13.16 13.42 11.99
CA SER A 361 -12.38 13.11 10.78
C SER A 361 -12.95 13.82 9.53
N GLN A 362 -14.25 13.78 9.31
CA GLN A 362 -14.88 14.52 8.20
C GLN A 362 -14.69 16.04 8.33
N ASN A 363 -14.83 16.58 9.54
CA ASN A 363 -14.59 18.00 9.79
C ASN A 363 -13.14 18.39 9.45
N THR A 364 -12.21 17.50 9.79
CA THR A 364 -10.78 17.69 9.44
C THR A 364 -10.55 17.61 7.91
N LEU A 365 -11.21 16.69 7.22
CA LEU A 365 -11.18 16.64 5.75
C LEU A 365 -11.74 17.92 5.12
N ASN A 366 -12.81 18.51 5.68
CA ASN A 366 -13.31 19.81 5.23
C ASN A 366 -12.32 20.96 5.45
N ALA A 367 -11.49 20.88 6.49
CA ALA A 367 -10.47 21.90 6.78
C ALA A 367 -9.17 21.70 5.98
N TYR A 368 -8.70 20.46 5.85
CA TYR A 368 -7.41 20.16 5.22
C TYR A 368 -7.53 19.89 3.71
N GLY A 369 -8.62 19.29 3.26
CA GLY A 369 -8.85 18.93 1.85
C GLY A 369 -8.65 20.09 0.89
N PRO A 370 -9.25 21.28 1.12
CA PRO A 370 -9.04 22.45 0.25
C PRO A 370 -7.59 22.94 0.17
N LEU A 371 -6.73 22.56 1.14
CA LEU A 371 -5.32 22.91 1.16
C LEU A 371 -4.46 21.94 0.34
N LEU A 372 -4.99 20.75 0.03
CA LEU A 372 -4.23 19.60 -0.46
C LEU A 372 -4.83 19.07 -1.79
N PRO A 373 -4.55 19.74 -2.92
CA PRO A 373 -5.06 19.28 -4.22
C PRO A 373 -4.52 17.89 -4.64
N GLU A 374 -3.47 17.39 -3.99
CA GLU A 374 -2.95 16.02 -4.13
C GLU A 374 -3.70 14.98 -3.32
N LEU A 375 -4.63 15.35 -2.44
CA LEU A 375 -5.37 14.40 -1.61
C LEU A 375 -6.40 13.65 -2.45
N MET A 376 -6.25 12.33 -2.57
CA MET A 376 -7.14 11.46 -3.33
C MET A 376 -7.85 10.48 -2.41
N GLY A 377 -9.13 10.70 -2.19
CA GLY A 377 -9.93 9.92 -1.25
C GLY A 377 -10.68 8.75 -1.87
N GLY A 378 -11.25 7.91 -1.02
CA GLY A 378 -12.16 6.85 -1.43
C GLY A 378 -12.76 6.08 -0.27
N SER A 379 -13.73 5.22 -0.59
CA SER A 379 -14.32 4.29 0.37
C SER A 379 -14.81 3.04 -0.35
N ALA A 380 -14.76 1.91 0.36
CA ALA A 380 -15.31 0.64 -0.13
C ALA A 380 -16.82 0.58 0.12
N ASP A 381 -17.56 1.36 -0.68
CA ASP A 381 -19.06 1.48 -0.65
C ASP A 381 -19.66 1.96 0.69
N LEU A 382 -18.86 2.60 1.52
CA LEU A 382 -19.23 3.06 2.86
C LEU A 382 -19.01 4.57 3.05
N ALA A 383 -18.95 5.37 1.98
CA ALA A 383 -18.61 6.78 2.02
C ALA A 383 -19.49 7.60 2.99
N GLY A 384 -20.80 7.32 3.01
CA GLY A 384 -21.77 7.94 3.93
C GLY A 384 -21.64 7.48 5.38
N SER A 385 -21.24 6.23 5.62
CA SER A 385 -21.03 5.67 6.95
C SER A 385 -19.66 6.02 7.54
N ASN A 386 -18.64 6.01 6.72
CA ASN A 386 -17.27 6.38 7.11
C ASN A 386 -17.09 7.90 7.20
N LEU A 387 -18.02 8.69 6.65
CA LEU A 387 -17.96 10.14 6.58
C LEU A 387 -16.69 10.65 5.89
N THR A 388 -16.38 10.09 4.71
CA THR A 388 -15.17 10.42 3.93
C THR A 388 -15.42 11.37 2.77
N ILE A 389 -16.68 11.71 2.52
CA ILE A 389 -17.08 12.79 1.59
C ILE A 389 -17.01 14.12 2.33
N TRP A 390 -16.38 15.11 1.72
CA TRP A 390 -16.24 16.47 2.22
C TRP A 390 -16.67 17.49 1.16
N SER A 391 -16.69 18.81 1.48
CA SER A 391 -17.34 19.86 0.68
C SER A 391 -16.96 19.88 -0.79
N ASP A 392 -15.67 19.68 -1.12
CA ASP A 392 -15.14 19.78 -2.49
C ASP A 392 -14.87 18.38 -3.08
N THR A 393 -15.49 17.34 -2.53
CA THR A 393 -15.38 15.98 -3.09
C THR A 393 -15.98 15.93 -4.49
N LYS A 394 -15.17 15.49 -5.45
CA LYS A 394 -15.55 15.25 -6.83
C LYS A 394 -15.15 13.83 -7.24
N GLY A 395 -16.14 13.02 -7.63
CA GLY A 395 -15.89 11.65 -8.07
C GLY A 395 -15.03 11.59 -9.33
N LEU A 396 -14.07 10.66 -9.34
CA LEU A 396 -13.31 10.32 -10.54
C LEU A 396 -14.13 9.36 -11.38
N THR A 397 -14.29 9.67 -12.68
CA THR A 397 -15.05 8.85 -13.63
C THR A 397 -14.23 8.61 -14.91
N LYS A 398 -14.77 7.78 -15.79
CA LYS A 398 -14.17 7.55 -17.12
C LYS A 398 -14.06 8.85 -17.92
N GLU A 399 -15.10 9.69 -17.87
CA GLU A 399 -15.25 10.92 -18.63
C GLU A 399 -14.51 12.10 -17.98
N ASP A 400 -14.36 12.07 -16.64
CA ASP A 400 -13.69 13.13 -15.89
C ASP A 400 -12.75 12.54 -14.83
N ALA A 401 -11.49 12.46 -15.19
CA ALA A 401 -10.43 11.99 -14.32
C ALA A 401 -9.79 13.09 -13.44
N SER A 402 -10.30 14.33 -13.48
CA SER A 402 -9.81 15.43 -12.63
C SER A 402 -10.36 15.36 -11.19
N GLY A 403 -11.24 14.39 -10.89
CA GLY A 403 -11.80 14.19 -9.56
C GLY A 403 -10.75 13.82 -8.50
N ASN A 404 -11.13 14.01 -7.24
CA ASN A 404 -10.31 13.74 -6.06
C ASN A 404 -10.84 12.60 -5.17
N TYR A 405 -11.80 11.83 -5.68
CA TYR A 405 -12.45 10.76 -4.93
C TYR A 405 -12.77 9.56 -5.80
N ILE A 406 -12.38 8.37 -5.36
CA ILE A 406 -12.63 7.10 -6.05
C ILE A 406 -13.73 6.34 -5.32
N TYR A 407 -14.83 6.05 -6.02
CA TYR A 407 -15.86 5.14 -5.54
C TYR A 407 -15.44 3.70 -5.84
N TYR A 408 -14.79 3.07 -4.86
CA TYR A 408 -14.24 1.72 -5.05
C TYR A 408 -15.33 0.62 -5.16
N GLY A 409 -16.55 0.88 -4.63
CA GLY A 409 -17.53 -0.18 -4.42
C GLY A 409 -17.08 -1.14 -3.32
N VAL A 410 -17.73 -2.27 -3.16
CA VAL A 410 -17.39 -3.30 -2.14
C VAL A 410 -16.14 -4.06 -2.61
N ARG A 411 -14.96 -3.42 -2.47
CA ARG A 411 -13.65 -3.91 -2.93
C ARG A 411 -12.55 -3.45 -1.98
N GLU A 412 -12.58 -3.88 -0.73
CA GLU A 412 -11.62 -3.45 0.31
C GLU A 412 -10.18 -3.80 -0.07
N PHE A 413 -9.96 -5.01 -0.56
CA PHE A 413 -8.62 -5.46 -0.95
C PHE A 413 -8.10 -4.70 -2.18
N GLY A 414 -8.94 -4.59 -3.20
CA GLY A 414 -8.63 -3.79 -4.40
C GLY A 414 -8.35 -2.33 -4.05
N MET A 415 -9.18 -1.70 -3.20
CA MET A 415 -8.99 -0.33 -2.72
C MET A 415 -7.61 -0.14 -2.09
N ALA A 416 -7.26 -0.95 -1.10
CA ALA A 416 -6.01 -0.81 -0.37
C ALA A 416 -4.78 -1.03 -1.28
N ALA A 417 -4.84 -2.00 -2.19
CA ALA A 417 -3.75 -2.25 -3.11
C ALA A 417 -3.65 -1.21 -4.24
N ILE A 418 -4.77 -0.67 -4.74
CA ILE A 418 -4.79 0.46 -5.68
C ILE A 418 -4.17 1.70 -5.03
N MET A 419 -4.51 1.98 -3.77
CA MET A 419 -3.91 3.08 -3.00
C MET A 419 -2.39 2.95 -2.93
N ASN A 420 -1.87 1.74 -2.70
CA ASN A 420 -0.43 1.51 -2.72
C ASN A 420 0.18 1.85 -4.09
N GLY A 421 -0.49 1.50 -5.18
CA GLY A 421 -0.08 1.88 -6.53
C GLY A 421 -0.07 3.40 -6.75
N ILE A 422 -1.13 4.10 -6.30
CA ILE A 422 -1.23 5.56 -6.40
C ILE A 422 -0.09 6.23 -5.61
N ALA A 423 0.19 5.76 -4.39
CA ALA A 423 1.27 6.29 -3.56
C ALA A 423 2.65 6.06 -4.19
N LEU A 424 2.90 4.85 -4.74
CA LEU A 424 4.15 4.50 -5.43
C LEU A 424 4.37 5.31 -6.72
N HIS A 425 3.28 5.64 -7.44
CA HIS A 425 3.37 6.48 -8.64
C HIS A 425 3.88 7.89 -8.31
N GLY A 426 3.44 8.42 -7.19
CA GLY A 426 3.67 9.80 -6.79
C GLY A 426 2.64 10.77 -7.37
N GLY A 427 2.69 12.02 -6.90
CA GLY A 427 1.77 13.09 -7.30
C GLY A 427 0.47 13.15 -6.52
N PHE A 428 0.13 12.10 -5.75
CA PHE A 428 -1.04 12.01 -4.89
C PHE A 428 -0.73 11.45 -3.50
N VAL A 429 -1.57 11.80 -2.54
CA VAL A 429 -1.63 11.20 -1.20
C VAL A 429 -2.98 10.47 -1.09
N PRO A 430 -3.02 9.14 -1.25
CA PRO A 430 -4.27 8.41 -1.21
C PRO A 430 -4.75 8.18 0.22
N TYR A 431 -6.08 8.31 0.44
CA TYR A 431 -6.75 7.75 1.60
C TYR A 431 -7.95 6.90 1.20
N GLY A 432 -8.18 5.82 1.93
CA GLY A 432 -9.28 4.91 1.66
C GLY A 432 -9.92 4.39 2.94
N ALA A 433 -11.24 4.21 2.92
CA ALA A 433 -12.02 3.92 4.10
C ALA A 433 -12.88 2.68 3.98
N THR A 434 -13.01 1.99 5.11
CA THR A 434 -13.98 0.93 5.36
C THR A 434 -14.27 0.84 6.87
N PHE A 435 -15.14 -0.06 7.31
CA PHE A 435 -15.25 -0.38 8.74
C PHE A 435 -13.98 -1.11 9.22
N LEU A 436 -13.62 -0.91 10.48
CA LEU A 436 -12.40 -1.50 11.03
C LEU A 436 -12.40 -3.04 10.91
N ILE A 437 -13.54 -3.69 11.12
CA ILE A 437 -13.64 -5.15 10.97
C ILE A 437 -13.32 -5.61 9.54
N PHE A 438 -13.68 -4.82 8.52
CA PHE A 438 -13.43 -5.15 7.12
C PHE A 438 -11.99 -4.86 6.67
N MET A 439 -11.15 -4.33 7.58
CA MET A 439 -9.70 -4.36 7.39
C MET A 439 -9.18 -5.78 7.12
N GLU A 440 -9.87 -6.80 7.64
CA GLU A 440 -9.50 -8.21 7.40
C GLU A 440 -9.51 -8.57 5.91
N TYR A 441 -10.44 -8.02 5.11
CA TYR A 441 -10.43 -8.24 3.65
C TYR A 441 -9.22 -7.61 2.96
N CYS A 442 -8.72 -6.48 3.46
CA CYS A 442 -7.58 -5.76 2.86
C CYS A 442 -6.26 -5.94 3.62
N ARG A 443 -6.22 -6.79 4.66
CA ARG A 443 -5.11 -6.94 5.59
C ARG A 443 -3.75 -7.11 4.91
N ASN A 444 -3.70 -7.89 3.83
CA ASN A 444 -2.45 -8.14 3.11
C ASN A 444 -1.96 -6.87 2.38
N ALA A 445 -2.83 -6.09 1.74
CA ALA A 445 -2.44 -4.83 1.08
C ALA A 445 -2.01 -3.75 2.10
N VAL A 446 -2.66 -3.69 3.26
CA VAL A 446 -2.27 -2.82 4.38
C VAL A 446 -0.86 -3.18 4.87
N ARG A 447 -0.56 -4.48 5.00
CA ARG A 447 0.78 -4.97 5.32
C ARG A 447 1.80 -4.60 4.25
N MET A 448 1.43 -4.70 2.96
CA MET A 448 2.31 -4.34 1.84
C MET A 448 2.61 -2.84 1.81
N ALA A 449 1.66 -1.97 2.17
CA ALA A 449 1.92 -0.53 2.33
C ALA A 449 3.05 -0.29 3.37
N ALA A 450 2.99 -0.99 4.51
CA ALA A 450 4.00 -0.89 5.56
C ALA A 450 5.37 -1.43 5.12
N LEU A 451 5.39 -2.57 4.42
CA LEU A 451 6.61 -3.19 3.89
C LEU A 451 7.30 -2.27 2.86
N MET A 452 6.52 -1.67 1.95
CA MET A 452 7.01 -0.75 0.92
C MET A 452 7.23 0.68 1.44
N LYS A 453 6.90 0.96 2.70
CA LYS A 453 7.01 2.29 3.34
C LYS A 453 6.23 3.38 2.60
N GLN A 454 5.02 3.05 2.13
CA GLN A 454 4.21 3.97 1.35
C GLN A 454 3.29 4.82 2.23
N ARG A 455 3.14 6.11 1.86
CA ARG A 455 2.19 7.03 2.49
C ARG A 455 0.77 6.75 1.99
N SER A 456 0.21 5.61 2.40
CA SER A 456 -1.20 5.26 2.22
C SER A 456 -1.94 5.49 3.54
N ILE A 457 -3.05 6.23 3.50
CA ILE A 457 -3.81 6.58 4.70
C ILE A 457 -5.06 5.71 4.75
N PHE A 458 -5.15 4.86 5.77
CA PHE A 458 -6.30 3.98 5.98
C PHE A 458 -7.23 4.59 7.03
N VAL A 459 -8.47 4.86 6.64
CA VAL A 459 -9.52 5.41 7.53
C VAL A 459 -10.47 4.28 7.89
N PHE A 460 -10.36 3.80 9.12
CA PHE A 460 -11.21 2.74 9.65
C PHE A 460 -12.23 3.32 10.65
N THR A 461 -13.50 3.04 10.44
CA THR A 461 -14.56 3.51 11.36
C THR A 461 -15.28 2.36 12.02
N HIS A 462 -16.18 2.65 12.99
CA HIS A 462 -16.89 1.64 13.76
C HIS A 462 -15.90 0.78 14.56
N ASP A 463 -15.15 1.47 15.43
CA ASP A 463 -13.91 1.05 16.06
C ASP A 463 -14.03 -0.04 17.13
N SER A 464 -15.25 -0.32 17.64
CA SER A 464 -15.43 -1.21 18.79
C SER A 464 -16.86 -1.74 18.90
N ILE A 465 -17.19 -2.42 19.99
CA ILE A 465 -18.55 -2.78 20.38
C ILE A 465 -19.49 -1.56 20.43
N GLY A 466 -18.93 -0.35 20.51
CA GLY A 466 -19.66 0.91 20.49
C GLY A 466 -20.43 1.19 19.20
N LEU A 467 -20.24 0.40 18.15
CA LEU A 467 -21.07 0.49 16.96
C LEU A 467 -22.50 -0.03 17.20
N GLY A 468 -22.69 -0.96 18.16
CA GLY A 468 -24.00 -1.34 18.65
C GLY A 468 -24.60 -2.57 17.98
N GLU A 469 -25.84 -2.42 17.50
CA GLU A 469 -26.79 -3.47 17.16
C GLU A 469 -26.38 -4.39 16.01
N ASP A 470 -25.46 -3.96 15.12
CA ASP A 470 -24.95 -4.79 14.02
C ASP A 470 -24.23 -6.06 14.51
N GLY A 471 -23.77 -6.04 15.76
CA GLY A 471 -23.30 -7.23 16.46
C GLY A 471 -21.92 -7.73 16.08
N PRO A 472 -21.59 -8.97 16.48
CA PRO A 472 -20.22 -9.52 16.43
C PRO A 472 -19.57 -9.52 15.04
N THR A 473 -20.36 -9.64 13.97
CA THR A 473 -19.84 -9.65 12.60
C THR A 473 -19.28 -8.29 12.15
N HIS A 474 -19.62 -7.21 12.88
CA HIS A 474 -19.22 -5.84 12.57
C HIS A 474 -18.38 -5.21 13.69
N GLN A 475 -18.33 -5.84 14.87
CA GLN A 475 -17.59 -5.34 16.03
C GLN A 475 -16.16 -5.85 16.04
N PRO A 476 -15.14 -4.96 15.81
CA PRO A 476 -13.74 -5.35 15.86
C PRO A 476 -13.30 -5.60 17.30
N ILE A 477 -12.46 -6.58 17.50
CA ILE A 477 -11.86 -6.95 18.79
C ILE A 477 -10.34 -6.94 18.67
N GLU A 478 -9.76 -7.77 17.81
CA GLU A 478 -8.31 -7.96 17.64
C GLU A 478 -7.68 -7.07 16.57
N GLN A 479 -8.47 -6.37 15.76
CA GLN A 479 -7.99 -5.64 14.58
C GLN A 479 -7.02 -4.51 14.94
N MET A 480 -7.27 -3.79 16.04
CA MET A 480 -6.36 -2.73 16.51
C MET A 480 -5.00 -3.30 16.93
N ALA A 481 -5.00 -4.43 17.66
CA ALA A 481 -3.75 -5.10 18.03
C ALA A 481 -2.99 -5.60 16.79
N SER A 482 -3.69 -6.16 15.80
CA SER A 482 -3.12 -6.58 14.52
C SER A 482 -2.44 -5.41 13.77
N LEU A 483 -3.06 -4.23 13.74
CA LEU A 483 -2.47 -3.03 13.14
C LEU A 483 -1.22 -2.57 13.92
N ARG A 484 -1.32 -2.45 15.26
CA ARG A 484 -0.23 -2.01 16.13
C ARG A 484 0.99 -2.93 16.11
N THR A 485 0.80 -4.23 15.86
CA THR A 485 1.89 -5.21 15.79
C THR A 485 2.48 -5.35 14.39
N THR A 486 1.93 -4.66 13.39
CA THR A 486 2.50 -4.63 12.03
C THR A 486 3.71 -3.69 12.00
N PRO A 487 4.91 -4.19 11.65
CA PRO A 487 6.10 -3.33 11.56
C PRO A 487 5.86 -2.14 10.60
N ASN A 488 6.36 -0.97 10.98
CA ASN A 488 6.25 0.28 10.22
C ASN A 488 4.81 0.79 9.96
N MET A 489 3.81 0.25 10.64
CA MET A 489 2.46 0.82 10.65
C MET A 489 2.36 1.87 11.77
N SER A 490 1.85 3.06 11.46
CA SER A 490 1.42 4.03 12.47
C SER A 490 -0.09 3.91 12.65
N MET A 491 -0.53 3.71 13.88
CA MET A 491 -1.95 3.56 14.18
C MET A 491 -2.40 4.61 15.20
N TRP A 492 -3.49 5.34 14.88
CA TRP A 492 -4.10 6.36 15.73
C TRP A 492 -5.56 6.00 16.05
N ARG A 493 -5.94 6.10 17.32
CA ARG A 493 -7.34 5.97 17.77
C ARG A 493 -7.71 7.20 18.61
N PRO A 494 -8.18 8.29 17.96
CA PRO A 494 -8.46 9.57 18.61
C PRO A 494 -9.67 9.55 19.54
N ALA A 495 -9.59 10.32 20.64
CA ALA A 495 -10.63 10.45 21.63
C ALA A 495 -11.61 11.61 21.35
N ASP A 496 -11.24 12.59 20.52
CA ASP A 496 -12.04 13.78 20.23
C ASP A 496 -11.62 14.48 18.93
N THR A 497 -12.14 15.69 18.70
CA THR A 497 -11.85 16.51 17.51
C THR A 497 -10.39 16.92 17.40
N VAL A 498 -9.74 17.23 18.52
CA VAL A 498 -8.32 17.63 18.59
C VAL A 498 -7.42 16.48 18.19
N GLU A 499 -7.57 15.33 18.85
CA GLU A 499 -6.75 14.16 18.53
C GLU A 499 -6.99 13.67 17.08
N SER A 500 -8.22 13.82 16.57
CA SER A 500 -8.54 13.49 15.17
C SER A 500 -7.81 14.40 14.18
N ALA A 501 -7.75 15.70 14.45
CA ALA A 501 -7.03 16.66 13.61
C ALA A 501 -5.52 16.44 13.65
N VAL A 502 -4.96 16.12 14.83
CA VAL A 502 -3.54 15.77 15.00
C VAL A 502 -3.21 14.46 14.26
N ALA A 503 -4.06 13.43 14.34
CA ALA A 503 -3.87 12.17 13.65
C ALA A 503 -3.82 12.35 12.11
N TRP A 504 -4.74 13.15 11.56
CA TRP A 504 -4.72 13.51 10.13
C TRP A 504 -3.46 14.28 9.73
N LYS A 505 -3.04 15.27 10.54
CA LYS A 505 -1.79 16.01 10.29
C LYS A 505 -0.60 15.06 10.28
N ALA A 506 -0.48 14.19 11.28
CA ALA A 506 0.59 13.20 11.37
C ALA A 506 0.60 12.24 10.17
N ALA A 507 -0.58 11.75 9.74
CA ALA A 507 -0.72 10.87 8.58
C ALA A 507 -0.29 11.54 7.27
N LEU A 508 -0.63 12.81 7.07
CA LEU A 508 -0.28 13.59 5.88
C LEU A 508 1.22 13.95 5.84
N GLU A 509 1.83 14.24 6.99
CA GLU A 509 3.26 14.57 7.08
C GLU A 509 4.18 13.35 7.00
N ARG A 510 3.69 12.17 7.32
CA ARG A 510 4.48 10.93 7.30
C ARG A 510 4.76 10.48 5.86
N LYS A 511 6.05 10.39 5.48
CA LYS A 511 6.48 9.99 4.13
C LYS A 511 7.05 8.56 4.06
N ASP A 512 7.33 7.93 5.19
CA ASP A 512 8.10 6.68 5.29
C ASP A 512 7.26 5.46 5.71
N GLY A 513 5.94 5.58 5.64
CA GLY A 513 5.05 4.47 5.94
C GLY A 513 3.58 4.85 5.95
N PRO A 514 2.69 3.86 6.01
CA PRO A 514 1.25 4.08 6.08
C PRO A 514 0.80 4.50 7.47
N THR A 515 -0.36 5.14 7.52
CA THR A 515 -1.06 5.47 8.76
C THR A 515 -2.47 4.90 8.74
N ALA A 516 -2.85 4.18 9.79
CA ALA A 516 -4.21 3.73 10.03
C ALA A 516 -4.83 4.61 11.12
N MET A 517 -5.98 5.20 10.83
CA MET A 517 -6.75 6.00 11.78
C MET A 517 -8.06 5.28 12.08
N VAL A 518 -8.36 5.10 13.35
CA VAL A 518 -9.50 4.32 13.85
C VAL A 518 -10.47 5.22 14.58
N PHE A 519 -11.70 5.30 14.08
CA PHE A 519 -12.71 6.27 14.52
C PHE A 519 -14.00 5.61 15.00
N SER A 520 -14.61 6.20 16.03
CA SER A 520 -15.88 5.75 16.62
C SER A 520 -17.10 6.08 15.76
N ARG A 521 -18.16 5.29 15.91
CA ARG A 521 -19.53 5.61 15.45
C ARG A 521 -20.25 6.54 16.40
N GLN A 522 -20.08 6.31 17.70
CA GLN A 522 -20.73 7.08 18.77
C GLN A 522 -20.03 8.43 19.03
N GLY A 523 -20.79 9.39 19.56
CA GLY A 523 -20.28 10.70 19.96
C GLY A 523 -19.32 10.61 21.15
N LEU A 524 -18.24 11.38 21.11
CA LEU A 524 -17.23 11.46 22.16
C LEU A 524 -17.15 12.89 22.67
N PRO A 525 -17.10 13.13 24.01
CA PRO A 525 -16.96 14.45 24.56
C PRO A 525 -15.55 15.01 24.32
N ALA A 526 -15.46 16.30 24.06
CA ALA A 526 -14.19 17.00 24.00
C ALA A 526 -13.44 16.92 25.34
N GLN A 527 -12.11 16.88 25.26
CA GLN A 527 -11.24 16.89 26.43
C GLN A 527 -10.57 18.27 26.57
N ASP A 528 -10.55 18.79 27.80
CA ASP A 528 -9.84 20.03 28.10
C ASP A 528 -8.33 19.81 28.10
N ARG A 529 -7.60 20.72 27.44
CA ARG A 529 -6.13 20.69 27.36
C ARG A 529 -5.56 22.10 27.50
N ASP A 530 -4.48 22.20 28.21
CA ASP A 530 -3.62 23.40 28.16
C ASP A 530 -2.76 23.38 26.87
N ALA A 531 -2.01 24.46 26.65
CA ALA A 531 -1.19 24.61 25.45
C ALA A 531 -0.07 23.55 25.35
N GLN A 532 0.47 23.07 26.48
CA GLN A 532 1.49 22.03 26.49
C GLN A 532 0.88 20.66 26.17
N GLN A 533 -0.24 20.35 26.76
CA GLN A 533 -0.98 19.11 26.50
C GLN A 533 -1.43 19.04 25.04
N LEU A 534 -1.91 20.16 24.48
CA LEU A 534 -2.28 20.27 23.07
C LEU A 534 -1.10 19.95 22.14
N ALA A 535 0.09 20.46 22.47
CA ALA A 535 1.31 20.14 21.72
C ALA A 535 1.76 18.68 21.91
N ASP A 536 1.52 18.10 23.07
CA ASP A 536 1.95 16.75 23.43
C ASP A 536 1.07 15.64 22.79
N VAL A 537 -0.13 15.95 22.31
CA VAL A 537 -0.95 15.00 21.52
C VAL A 537 -0.15 14.38 20.37
N ALA A 538 0.66 15.18 19.69
CA ALA A 538 1.50 14.73 18.56
C ALA A 538 2.59 13.72 18.97
N LYS A 539 2.84 13.51 20.26
CA LYS A 539 3.80 12.54 20.79
C LYS A 539 3.20 11.14 20.99
N GLY A 540 1.93 10.95 20.69
CA GLY A 540 1.25 9.66 20.68
C GLY A 540 0.69 9.19 22.03
N ALA A 541 1.20 9.71 23.14
CA ALA A 541 0.60 9.62 24.46
C ALA A 541 1.02 10.81 25.30
N TYR A 542 0.13 11.29 26.16
CA TYR A 542 0.37 12.45 27.01
C TYR A 542 -0.46 12.40 28.30
N ILE A 543 -0.03 13.16 29.30
CA ILE A 543 -0.78 13.28 30.55
C ILE A 543 -1.97 14.21 30.30
N LEU A 544 -3.18 13.66 30.27
CA LEU A 544 -4.41 14.43 30.09
C LEU A 544 -4.89 15.09 31.38
N SER A 545 -4.79 14.38 32.50
CA SER A 545 -5.03 14.97 33.83
C SER A 545 -4.16 14.28 34.89
N ASP A 546 -3.77 15.01 35.94
CA ASP A 546 -2.87 14.50 36.98
C ASP A 546 -3.28 15.00 38.38
N SER A 547 -2.73 14.35 39.39
CA SER A 547 -2.76 14.79 40.79
C SER A 547 -1.39 15.32 41.19
N GLU A 548 -1.31 16.18 42.21
CA GLU A 548 -0.04 16.66 42.72
C GLU A 548 0.83 15.53 43.31
N GLY A 549 2.10 15.50 42.90
CA GLY A 549 3.09 14.53 43.36
C GLY A 549 3.07 13.22 42.56
N THR A 550 3.65 12.18 43.12
CA THR A 550 3.66 10.86 42.50
C THR A 550 2.25 10.25 42.51
N PRO A 551 1.70 9.81 41.39
CA PRO A 551 0.37 9.17 41.36
C PRO A 551 0.39 7.81 42.05
N ASP A 552 -0.68 7.48 42.77
CA ASP A 552 -0.94 6.15 43.32
C ASP A 552 -1.35 5.17 42.22
N LEU A 553 -1.99 5.71 41.16
CA LEU A 553 -2.55 4.96 40.05
C LEU A 553 -2.44 5.74 38.74
N ILE A 554 -2.13 5.04 37.65
CA ILE A 554 -2.20 5.56 36.28
C ILE A 554 -3.30 4.85 35.51
N LEU A 555 -4.27 5.60 34.97
CA LEU A 555 -5.25 5.11 34.01
C LEU A 555 -4.78 5.46 32.60
N ILE A 556 -4.63 4.45 31.74
CA ILE A 556 -4.22 4.61 30.33
C ILE A 556 -5.45 4.30 29.48
N ALA A 557 -5.86 5.24 28.65
CA ALA A 557 -7.01 5.03 27.76
C ALA A 557 -6.75 5.59 26.36
N THR A 558 -7.56 5.14 25.42
CA THR A 558 -7.52 5.60 24.02
C THR A 558 -8.92 5.64 23.43
N GLY A 559 -9.15 6.52 22.45
CA GLY A 559 -10.43 6.61 21.76
C GLY A 559 -11.60 6.88 22.72
N SER A 560 -12.68 6.14 22.55
CA SER A 560 -13.91 6.31 23.31
C SER A 560 -13.78 6.08 24.83
N GLU A 561 -12.75 5.38 25.28
CA GLU A 561 -12.57 5.06 26.69
C GLU A 561 -11.83 6.15 27.48
N VAL A 562 -11.33 7.20 26.82
CA VAL A 562 -10.64 8.33 27.49
C VAL A 562 -11.61 9.08 28.42
N ALA A 563 -12.85 9.32 27.99
CA ALA A 563 -13.85 9.95 28.84
C ALA A 563 -14.19 9.10 30.08
N LEU A 564 -14.32 7.78 29.90
CA LEU A 564 -14.53 6.85 31.01
C LEU A 564 -13.38 6.90 32.04
N ALA A 565 -12.14 6.97 31.56
CA ALA A 565 -10.96 7.09 32.44
C ALA A 565 -10.96 8.42 33.23
N GLN A 566 -11.35 9.54 32.60
CA GLN A 566 -11.48 10.83 33.25
C GLN A 566 -12.56 10.83 34.34
N ASP A 567 -13.74 10.27 34.04
CA ASP A 567 -14.84 10.18 35.01
C ASP A 567 -14.46 9.30 36.21
N ALA A 568 -13.81 8.18 35.98
CA ALA A 568 -13.32 7.30 37.04
C ALA A 568 -12.22 7.98 37.88
N ALA A 569 -11.29 8.68 37.23
CA ALA A 569 -10.23 9.43 37.93
C ALA A 569 -10.80 10.54 38.83
N ALA A 570 -11.84 11.25 38.38
CA ALA A 570 -12.53 12.25 39.19
C ALA A 570 -13.07 11.64 40.50
N LYS A 571 -13.78 10.52 40.40
CA LYS A 571 -14.34 9.82 41.59
C LYS A 571 -13.23 9.26 42.50
N LEU A 572 -12.16 8.72 41.95
CA LEU A 572 -11.01 8.23 42.76
C LEU A 572 -10.32 9.37 43.50
N ARG A 573 -10.20 10.56 42.86
CA ARG A 573 -9.66 11.77 43.53
C ARG A 573 -10.56 12.29 44.67
N GLU A 574 -11.88 12.22 44.51
CA GLU A 574 -12.84 12.51 45.60
C GLU A 574 -12.66 11.54 46.79
N GLN A 575 -12.19 10.31 46.55
CA GLN A 575 -11.82 9.35 47.59
C GLN A 575 -10.39 9.55 48.15
N GLY A 576 -9.70 10.63 47.74
CA GLY A 576 -8.36 10.97 48.21
C GLY A 576 -7.21 10.23 47.51
N LYS A 577 -7.44 9.50 46.43
CA LYS A 577 -6.39 8.81 45.63
C LYS A 577 -5.75 9.79 44.65
N LYS A 578 -4.43 9.69 44.46
CA LYS A 578 -3.68 10.46 43.45
C LYS A 578 -3.72 9.68 42.14
N VAL A 579 -4.45 10.17 41.14
CA VAL A 579 -4.67 9.47 39.86
C VAL A 579 -4.17 10.33 38.71
N ARG A 580 -3.38 9.71 37.85
CA ARG A 580 -3.00 10.24 36.54
C ARG A 580 -3.84 9.59 35.46
N VAL A 581 -4.33 10.38 34.50
CA VAL A 581 -4.94 9.87 33.26
C VAL A 581 -4.02 10.18 32.10
N VAL A 582 -3.70 9.14 31.33
CA VAL A 582 -2.90 9.21 30.11
C VAL A 582 -3.82 8.90 28.92
N SER A 583 -3.99 9.86 28.01
CA SER A 583 -4.54 9.57 26.70
C SER A 583 -3.42 9.06 25.79
N MET A 584 -3.63 7.89 25.16
CA MET A 584 -2.64 7.23 24.30
C MET A 584 -3.22 6.96 22.91
N PRO A 585 -3.45 8.00 22.09
CA PRO A 585 -4.04 7.83 20.75
C PRO A 585 -3.15 7.05 19.78
N SER A 586 -1.81 7.01 19.99
CA SER A 586 -0.89 6.29 19.12
C SER A 586 0.27 5.67 19.90
N THR A 587 0.26 4.35 20.00
CA THR A 587 1.28 3.60 20.76
C THR A 587 2.64 3.59 20.09
N ASP A 588 2.71 3.49 18.77
CA ASP A 588 3.96 3.46 18.00
C ASP A 588 4.67 4.82 18.02
N VAL A 589 3.92 5.91 17.95
CA VAL A 589 4.46 7.27 18.05
C VAL A 589 5.00 7.53 19.48
N PHE A 590 4.29 7.06 20.51
CA PHE A 590 4.78 7.14 21.90
C PHE A 590 6.04 6.30 22.13
N ASP A 591 6.07 5.09 21.61
CA ASP A 591 7.22 4.19 21.75
C ASP A 591 8.51 4.79 21.13
N ALA A 592 8.36 5.60 20.08
CA ALA A 592 9.46 6.29 19.42
C ALA A 592 9.97 7.52 20.20
N GLN A 593 9.27 7.98 21.25
CA GLN A 593 9.70 9.11 22.05
C GLN A 593 10.96 8.80 22.87
N SER A 594 11.62 9.87 23.35
CA SER A 594 12.80 9.74 24.21
C SER A 594 12.46 8.99 25.51
N ALA A 595 13.48 8.39 26.12
CA ALA A 595 13.32 7.69 27.39
C ALA A 595 12.81 8.63 28.50
N GLU A 596 13.26 9.88 28.48
CA GLU A 596 12.87 10.92 29.43
C GLU A 596 11.38 11.25 29.32
N TYR A 597 10.87 11.41 28.08
CA TYR A 597 9.44 11.69 27.86
C TYR A 597 8.58 10.50 28.27
N LYS A 598 8.99 9.29 27.91
CA LYS A 598 8.28 8.06 28.32
C LYS A 598 8.23 7.91 29.84
N GLN A 599 9.34 8.23 30.52
CA GLN A 599 9.41 8.23 32.00
C GLN A 599 8.55 9.33 32.61
N GLN A 600 8.43 10.50 31.98
CA GLN A 600 7.53 11.56 32.42
C GLN A 600 6.07 11.13 32.38
N VAL A 601 5.64 10.47 31.30
CA VAL A 601 4.25 10.05 31.07
C VAL A 601 3.91 8.81 31.90
N LEU A 602 4.77 7.77 31.83
CA LEU A 602 4.62 6.47 32.48
C LEU A 602 5.86 6.16 33.34
N PRO A 603 6.01 6.79 34.52
CA PRO A 603 7.15 6.55 35.40
C PRO A 603 7.26 5.09 35.81
N LEU A 604 8.47 4.51 35.73
CA LEU A 604 8.74 3.09 35.98
C LEU A 604 8.49 2.66 37.43
N ASP A 605 8.59 3.59 38.37
CA ASP A 605 8.33 3.39 39.80
C ASP A 605 6.83 3.37 40.16
N VAL A 606 5.95 3.75 39.22
CA VAL A 606 4.49 3.62 39.37
C VAL A 606 4.00 2.42 38.58
N THR A 607 3.84 1.29 39.27
CA THR A 607 3.43 0.00 38.68
C THR A 607 1.93 -0.22 38.71
N ASN A 608 1.19 0.48 39.57
CA ASN A 608 -0.27 0.45 39.58
C ASN A 608 -0.81 1.15 38.33
N ARG A 609 -1.12 0.36 37.31
CA ARG A 609 -1.59 0.86 36.02
C ARG A 609 -2.80 0.07 35.55
N ILE A 610 -3.80 0.77 35.02
CA ILE A 610 -4.98 0.17 34.39
C ILE A 610 -5.05 0.69 32.97
N ALA A 611 -5.09 -0.18 31.98
CA ALA A 611 -5.40 0.17 30.61
C ALA A 611 -6.90 -0.08 30.33
N ILE A 612 -7.53 0.82 29.60
CA ILE A 612 -8.95 0.77 29.27
C ILE A 612 -9.12 0.94 27.75
N GLU A 613 -9.53 -0.10 27.06
CA GLU A 613 -9.80 -0.08 25.62
C GLU A 613 -10.82 -1.15 25.23
N ALA A 614 -11.88 -0.76 24.53
CA ALA A 614 -12.85 -1.69 23.96
C ALA A 614 -12.27 -2.40 22.72
N GLY A 615 -11.28 -3.24 22.96
CA GLY A 615 -10.54 -4.09 22.04
C GLY A 615 -9.86 -5.20 22.81
N ILE A 616 -9.13 -6.08 22.12
CA ILE A 616 -8.47 -7.22 22.76
C ILE A 616 -7.52 -6.76 23.88
N ALA A 617 -7.64 -7.37 25.07
CA ALA A 617 -6.92 -6.95 26.26
C ALA A 617 -5.40 -7.16 26.16
N ASP A 618 -4.96 -8.26 25.56
CA ASP A 618 -3.58 -8.75 25.64
C ASP A 618 -2.52 -7.77 25.16
N TYR A 619 -2.84 -6.88 24.22
CA TYR A 619 -1.88 -5.89 23.71
C TYR A 619 -1.34 -4.95 24.79
N TRP A 620 -2.15 -4.64 25.82
CA TRP A 620 -1.85 -3.62 26.81
C TRP A 620 -0.86 -4.03 27.89
N TYR A 621 -0.54 -5.33 28.03
CA TYR A 621 0.47 -5.79 28.98
C TYR A 621 1.84 -5.11 28.83
N LYS A 622 2.18 -4.66 27.62
CA LYS A 622 3.39 -3.89 27.35
C LYS A 622 3.48 -2.59 28.17
N TYR A 623 2.36 -1.97 28.49
CA TYR A 623 2.29 -0.67 29.16
C TYR A 623 1.91 -0.78 30.63
N VAL A 624 1.11 -1.76 31.00
CA VAL A 624 0.68 -1.97 32.39
C VAL A 624 1.56 -2.94 33.17
N GLY A 625 2.34 -3.78 32.49
CA GLY A 625 3.10 -4.85 33.13
C GLY A 625 2.20 -6.04 33.54
N LEU A 626 2.81 -7.09 34.13
CA LEU A 626 2.08 -8.29 34.54
C LEU A 626 1.26 -8.06 35.84
N ASP A 627 1.64 -7.08 36.66
CA ASP A 627 0.95 -6.73 37.91
C ASP A 627 -0.20 -5.74 37.68
N GLY A 628 -0.19 -5.02 36.56
CA GLY A 628 -1.26 -4.08 36.17
C GLY A 628 -2.57 -4.80 35.81
N ARG A 629 -3.58 -4.02 35.49
CA ARG A 629 -4.90 -4.50 35.10
C ARG A 629 -5.31 -3.94 33.75
N ILE A 630 -6.18 -4.69 33.06
CA ILE A 630 -6.69 -4.29 31.76
C ILE A 630 -8.22 -4.47 31.77
N ILE A 631 -8.94 -3.39 31.46
CA ILE A 631 -10.37 -3.45 31.13
C ILE A 631 -10.46 -3.45 29.62
N GLY A 632 -10.66 -4.63 29.04
CA GLY A 632 -10.66 -4.90 27.62
C GLY A 632 -11.51 -6.10 27.27
N MET A 633 -11.59 -6.40 25.96
CA MET A 633 -12.35 -7.53 25.46
C MET A 633 -11.51 -8.82 25.53
N THR A 634 -12.15 -9.91 25.89
CA THR A 634 -11.57 -11.28 25.87
C THR A 634 -12.44 -12.24 25.06
N THR A 635 -13.59 -11.78 24.56
CA THR A 635 -14.54 -12.53 23.75
C THR A 635 -15.01 -11.64 22.60
N PHE A 636 -15.76 -12.21 21.66
CA PHE A 636 -16.53 -11.42 20.70
C PHE A 636 -17.62 -10.60 21.40
N GLY A 637 -18.11 -9.56 20.73
CA GLY A 637 -19.22 -8.75 21.22
C GLY A 637 -20.58 -9.42 21.04
N GLU A 638 -21.64 -8.63 21.21
CA GLU A 638 -23.04 -9.06 21.12
C GLU A 638 -23.89 -8.02 20.38
N SER A 639 -25.08 -8.41 19.91
CA SER A 639 -26.03 -7.49 19.26
C SER A 639 -26.92 -6.84 20.30
N ALA A 640 -26.63 -5.60 20.64
CA ALA A 640 -27.43 -4.77 21.55
C ALA A 640 -27.12 -3.27 21.35
N PRO A 641 -27.91 -2.35 21.92
CA PRO A 641 -27.54 -0.94 21.97
C PRO A 641 -26.16 -0.73 22.63
N ALA A 642 -25.36 0.19 22.09
CA ALA A 642 -23.98 0.42 22.53
C ALA A 642 -23.84 0.59 24.05
N GLY A 643 -24.72 1.37 24.70
CA GLY A 643 -24.66 1.58 26.15
C GLY A 643 -24.90 0.32 26.98
N GLU A 644 -25.68 -0.64 26.48
CA GLU A 644 -25.89 -1.95 27.13
C GLU A 644 -24.63 -2.80 26.97
N LEU A 645 -24.00 -2.79 25.79
CA LEU A 645 -22.78 -3.52 25.51
C LEU A 645 -21.61 -3.03 26.37
N PHE A 646 -21.40 -1.72 26.46
CA PHE A 646 -20.35 -1.17 27.33
C PHE A 646 -20.55 -1.59 28.79
N LYS A 647 -21.80 -1.61 29.26
CA LYS A 647 -22.13 -2.08 30.62
C LYS A 647 -21.88 -3.58 30.78
N GLU A 648 -22.35 -4.39 29.84
CA GLU A 648 -22.21 -5.86 29.87
C GLU A 648 -20.74 -6.28 29.92
N PHE A 649 -19.90 -5.65 29.10
CA PHE A 649 -18.46 -5.95 29.02
C PHE A 649 -17.59 -5.17 30.01
N GLY A 650 -18.21 -4.49 30.99
CA GLY A 650 -17.49 -3.88 32.12
C GLY A 650 -16.83 -2.53 31.83
N PHE A 651 -17.14 -1.87 30.73
CA PHE A 651 -16.66 -0.51 30.46
C PHE A 651 -17.54 0.53 31.17
N THR A 652 -17.48 0.50 32.52
CA THR A 652 -18.25 1.37 33.40
C THR A 652 -17.33 2.00 34.46
N VAL A 653 -17.69 3.19 34.94
CA VAL A 653 -16.94 3.85 36.02
C VAL A 653 -16.88 2.96 37.25
N ASP A 654 -17.96 2.31 37.63
CA ASP A 654 -18.01 1.46 38.82
C ASP A 654 -17.02 0.29 38.73
N ASN A 655 -16.91 -0.36 37.56
CA ASN A 655 -15.92 -1.42 37.33
C ASN A 655 -14.47 -0.88 37.38
N VAL A 656 -14.21 0.30 36.84
CA VAL A 656 -12.87 0.93 36.96
C VAL A 656 -12.51 1.19 38.42
N LEU A 657 -13.47 1.64 39.23
CA LEU A 657 -13.26 1.87 40.68
C LEU A 657 -12.99 0.56 41.41
N GLU A 658 -13.71 -0.52 41.10
CA GLU A 658 -13.53 -1.84 41.70
C GLU A 658 -12.13 -2.40 41.38
N VAL A 659 -11.74 -2.40 40.10
CA VAL A 659 -10.42 -2.85 39.65
C VAL A 659 -9.29 -1.99 40.23
N ALA A 660 -9.50 -0.69 40.40
CA ALA A 660 -8.55 0.21 41.03
C ALA A 660 -8.38 -0.10 42.53
N ALA A 661 -9.48 -0.37 43.24
CA ALA A 661 -9.43 -0.76 44.66
C ALA A 661 -8.67 -2.08 44.84
N GLU A 662 -8.96 -3.10 44.04
CA GLU A 662 -8.22 -4.38 44.09
C GLU A 662 -6.72 -4.19 43.87
N LEU A 663 -6.32 -3.32 42.91
CA LEU A 663 -4.92 -3.09 42.58
C LEU A 663 -4.20 -2.28 43.66
N LEU A 664 -4.89 -1.32 44.31
CA LEU A 664 -4.30 -0.45 45.32
C LEU A 664 -4.23 -1.10 46.71
N ASP A 665 -5.05 -2.13 46.97
CA ASP A 665 -5.09 -2.86 48.24
C ASP A 665 -4.21 -4.13 48.20
N ALA A 666 -3.69 -4.52 47.00
CA ALA A 666 -2.81 -5.67 46.82
C ALA A 666 -1.35 -5.34 47.14
#